data_79c5a5f341fbf8de77718e0373c0ad15
#
_entry.id   79c5a5f341fbf8de77718e0373c0ad15
#
_cell.length_a   1.000
_cell.length_b   1.000
_cell.length_c   1.000
_cell.angle_alpha   90.00
_cell.angle_beta   90.00
_cell.angle_gamma   90.00
#
_symmetry.space_group_name_H-M   'P 1'
#
loop_
_entity.id
_entity.type
_entity.pdbx_description
1 polymer ?
#
loop_
_entity_poly.entity_id
_entity_poly.type
_entity_poly.pdbx_seq_one_letter_code
_entity_poly.pdbx_strand_id
1 'polypeptide(L)'
;MKTTKRILCLILATIMVFASFTFFTSCDKNGVVVDNENTRLVLSTSELDGVFNPFYSTSGPDNTIIGMTQIGMLTTDKYGKPAYGEDEACVVLDYEAVTEKDGAGNILNTTYYFVLKNDIKFSDGTPLTMRDVLFNLYEYLDPAYYGSSTIYSTDIVGLKAYRTQLPDDRESEQDGFLASFDVLAEIRVERLVEVLEAVYDDHKTSSGTIASISEAQMLQELAVKMAEYVDFGAEYGTIVDDYKLASKYFKDELQQDYNNSRGTAQDISFTDKNNQKVTLTTDTEAFLYNEGFITWNEDEYKYEYSFGAASKDWSEEQAINAIYSSKFPMAVTEVVSYWNTANQLRTYFSFLEQQAYFESVTDKITSVSGIKYANFTEPVTVNGVEYAVPTRNEQGVVTNNTNEVLSIKINKVDPKAILNFGFTVAPMNYYSSQEEIAKFDYVSNFGIKFGNIEFQDAVIKDPDKIGVPVGAGPYKATTSSGDSSKVEKGTFRANNVVYFERNENFMFDVKIKYVNFQVVPTKNMLEALFSGDVHFVEPACKQENVDRIKENQANGFDSNAVMTNGYGYIGINAEKIPSLEVRKAIMYAINTQYAVDYYFGYSHSITRPMTKASWAYPTAADEAGQYYKFDSDTVAETIETLMKQAGFTKNSKGIYTNGDHTCKYVFTIAGDTTDHPAYLSMKTAADILNANGFDVEVKPDINALKKLNNGDLTVWAAAWGAGVDPDMYQVYHKDSEASSTLNWGYRAILKNAGGKYDRELAIVEELSEIIDKARETLKEDERKAYYAEALDLVMDLAVELPTYQRSDLFAYNTNIIDESTLTPAADLTPFNGPMAKLWEVSLKESNGTGASNSTVVIIVIVAIVAVAGAGVGVFFVLKNKKAKAAAAKAPATTAPKATAEVKLEEEATTPEEENND
;
A
#
# COMPACT_ATOMS: atom_id res chain seq x y z
N MET A 1 43.90 15.84 -31.34
CA MET A 1 43.32 14.67 -30.66
C MET A 1 42.13 15.00 -29.76
N LYS A 2 42.14 16.05 -28.88
CA LYS A 2 40.99 16.39 -28.03
C LYS A 2 39.72 16.84 -28.78
N THR A 3 39.85 17.56 -29.87
CA THR A 3 38.74 18.07 -30.68
C THR A 3 38.07 16.97 -31.50
N THR A 4 38.82 15.98 -31.94
CA THR A 4 38.30 14.84 -32.73
C THR A 4 37.52 13.86 -31.85
N LYS A 5 37.98 13.66 -30.60
CA LYS A 5 37.21 12.86 -29.60
C LYS A 5 35.93 13.54 -29.19
N ARG A 6 35.93 14.88 -29.01
CA ARG A 6 34.69 15.64 -28.72
C ARG A 6 33.67 15.62 -29.85
N ILE A 7 34.12 15.69 -31.10
CA ILE A 7 33.24 15.59 -32.27
C ILE A 7 32.69 14.15 -32.41
N LEU A 8 33.49 13.12 -32.14
CA LEU A 8 33.04 11.73 -32.17
C LEU A 8 32.06 11.42 -31.02
N CYS A 9 32.29 11.96 -29.82
CA CYS A 9 31.36 11.87 -28.71
C CYS A 9 30.06 12.65 -28.96
N LEU A 10 30.16 13.85 -29.61
CA LEU A 10 28.96 14.59 -30.01
C LEU A 10 28.14 13.85 -31.07
N ILE A 11 28.79 13.23 -32.05
CA ILE A 11 28.11 12.42 -33.08
C ILE A 11 27.51 11.15 -32.47
N LEU A 12 28.21 10.49 -31.55
CA LEU A 12 27.68 9.33 -30.83
C LEU A 12 26.53 9.71 -29.87
N ALA A 13 26.65 10.83 -29.16
CA ALA A 13 25.55 11.37 -28.34
C ALA A 13 24.35 11.80 -29.18
N THR A 14 24.58 12.43 -30.34
CA THR A 14 23.49 12.79 -31.27
C THR A 14 22.87 11.54 -31.90
N ILE A 15 23.64 10.49 -32.17
CA ILE A 15 23.10 9.21 -32.66
C ILE A 15 22.33 8.47 -31.55
N MET A 16 22.77 8.51 -30.30
CA MET A 16 22.03 7.95 -29.16
C MET A 16 20.75 8.75 -28.84
N VAL A 17 20.79 10.06 -28.90
CA VAL A 17 19.62 10.93 -28.75
C VAL A 17 18.65 10.72 -29.93
N PHE A 18 19.13 10.59 -31.17
CA PHE A 18 18.26 10.23 -32.29
C PHE A 18 17.78 8.78 -32.25
N ALA A 19 18.54 7.84 -31.72
CA ALA A 19 18.08 6.47 -31.53
C ALA A 19 17.02 6.36 -30.40
N SER A 20 17.17 7.12 -29.32
CA SER A 20 16.12 7.24 -28.31
C SER A 20 14.89 8.00 -28.81
N PHE A 21 15.08 9.06 -29.62
CA PHE A 21 13.96 9.77 -30.25
C PHE A 21 13.24 8.94 -31.34
N THR A 22 13.90 8.02 -32.03
CA THR A 22 13.23 7.16 -33.01
C THR A 22 12.43 6.01 -32.37
N PHE A 23 12.61 5.73 -31.10
CA PHE A 23 11.69 4.87 -30.34
C PHE A 23 10.47 5.62 -29.79
N PHE A 24 10.51 6.95 -29.66
CA PHE A 24 9.45 7.75 -29.03
C PHE A 24 8.75 8.75 -29.97
N THR A 25 9.20 8.97 -31.21
CA THR A 25 8.53 9.86 -32.15
C THR A 25 8.13 9.17 -33.42
N SER A 26 7.13 8.30 -33.31
CA SER A 26 6.34 7.93 -34.47
C SER A 26 4.85 8.17 -34.18
N CYS A 27 4.51 9.41 -33.89
CA CYS A 27 3.20 9.94 -34.24
C CYS A 27 3.26 10.51 -35.65
N ASP A 28 3.54 9.64 -36.62
CA ASP A 28 3.30 9.98 -38.01
C ASP A 28 1.96 9.36 -38.43
N LYS A 29 1.11 10.16 -39.08
CA LYS A 29 -0.25 9.78 -39.52
C LYS A 29 -0.27 8.64 -40.57
N ASN A 30 0.81 7.87 -40.67
CA ASN A 30 0.95 6.73 -41.57
C ASN A 30 1.45 5.48 -40.83
N GLY A 31 0.51 4.81 -40.14
CA GLY A 31 0.55 3.37 -39.99
C GLY A 31 1.63 2.75 -39.10
N VAL A 32 1.71 3.13 -37.79
CA VAL A 32 2.25 2.16 -36.81
C VAL A 32 1.27 0.98 -36.80
N VAL A 33 1.74 -0.21 -37.10
CA VAL A 33 0.93 -1.43 -36.92
C VAL A 33 0.80 -1.69 -35.45
N VAL A 34 -0.38 -1.45 -34.92
CA VAL A 34 -0.74 -1.82 -33.53
C VAL A 34 -1.27 -3.25 -33.58
N ASP A 35 -0.69 -4.14 -32.81
CA ASP A 35 -1.14 -5.52 -32.67
C ASP A 35 -0.87 -6.05 -31.27
N ASN A 36 -1.56 -7.11 -30.87
CA ASN A 36 -1.48 -7.69 -29.53
C ASN A 36 -0.14 -8.43 -29.25
N GLU A 37 0.64 -8.78 -30.29
CA GLU A 37 1.86 -9.57 -30.14
C GLU A 37 3.12 -8.71 -29.94
N ASN A 38 3.17 -7.55 -30.60
CA ASN A 38 4.39 -6.76 -30.71
C ASN A 38 4.27 -5.40 -29.99
N THR A 39 3.04 -4.86 -29.87
CA THR A 39 2.82 -3.57 -29.21
C THR A 39 2.74 -3.78 -27.70
N ARG A 40 3.45 -2.95 -26.97
CA ARG A 40 3.39 -2.92 -25.49
C ARG A 40 2.23 -2.04 -25.06
N LEU A 41 1.31 -2.58 -24.27
CA LEU A 41 0.36 -1.75 -23.55
C LEU A 41 1.08 -1.11 -22.36
N VAL A 42 1.08 0.22 -22.28
CA VAL A 42 1.72 0.95 -21.18
C VAL A 42 0.63 1.59 -20.30
N LEU A 43 0.56 1.12 -19.06
CA LEU A 43 -0.34 1.63 -18.03
C LEU A 43 0.45 2.54 -17.09
N SER A 44 -0.16 3.61 -16.59
CA SER A 44 0.47 4.40 -15.54
C SER A 44 0.28 3.74 -14.17
N THR A 45 1.22 3.98 -13.28
CA THR A 45 1.09 3.68 -11.86
C THR A 45 1.67 4.82 -11.03
N SER A 46 1.28 4.89 -9.75
CA SER A 46 1.92 5.76 -8.77
C SER A 46 3.29 5.20 -8.37
N GLU A 47 3.99 5.90 -7.49
CA GLU A 47 5.26 5.45 -6.94
C GLU A 47 5.12 4.06 -6.29
N LEU A 48 6.14 3.21 -6.52
CA LEU A 48 6.17 1.82 -6.08
C LEU A 48 7.20 1.66 -4.96
N ASP A 49 6.82 1.00 -3.87
CA ASP A 49 7.75 0.64 -2.81
C ASP A 49 8.70 -0.49 -3.26
N GLY A 50 8.27 -1.31 -4.23
CA GLY A 50 9.04 -2.41 -4.81
C GLY A 50 9.01 -3.67 -3.97
N VAL A 51 8.02 -3.80 -3.10
CA VAL A 51 7.73 -5.00 -2.29
C VAL A 51 6.66 -5.82 -3.01
N PHE A 52 7.08 -6.56 -4.04
CA PHE A 52 6.17 -7.36 -4.88
C PHE A 52 5.93 -8.78 -4.33
N ASN A 53 5.86 -8.90 -3.01
CA ASN A 53 5.64 -10.16 -2.31
C ASN A 53 4.17 -10.28 -1.88
N PRO A 54 3.44 -11.36 -2.26
CA PRO A 54 2.01 -11.50 -1.97
C PRO A 54 1.69 -11.59 -0.47
N PHE A 55 2.67 -11.96 0.37
CA PHE A 55 2.48 -12.07 1.82
C PHE A 55 2.73 -10.75 2.55
N TYR A 56 3.64 -9.89 2.05
CA TYR A 56 4.18 -8.75 2.79
C TYR A 56 3.99 -7.37 2.14
N SER A 57 3.38 -7.30 0.97
CA SER A 57 3.05 -6.00 0.36
C SER A 57 1.97 -5.27 1.16
N THR A 58 2.17 -3.97 1.37
CA THR A 58 1.21 -3.07 2.04
C THR A 58 0.81 -1.89 1.15
N SER A 59 1.49 -1.70 0.02
CA SER A 59 1.28 -0.60 -0.93
C SER A 59 0.21 -0.97 -1.96
N GLY A 60 -0.76 -0.09 -2.20
CA GLY A 60 -1.78 -0.28 -3.23
C GLY A 60 -1.19 -0.43 -4.64
N PRO A 61 -0.26 0.45 -5.07
CA PRO A 61 0.44 0.30 -6.35
C PRO A 61 1.21 -1.03 -6.47
N ASP A 62 1.92 -1.46 -5.43
CA ASP A 62 2.63 -2.74 -5.43
C ASP A 62 1.65 -3.93 -5.52
N ASN A 63 0.51 -3.86 -4.85
CA ASN A 63 -0.54 -4.88 -4.94
C ASN A 63 -1.12 -4.98 -6.36
N THR A 64 -1.19 -3.88 -7.11
CA THR A 64 -1.58 -3.91 -8.54
C THR A 64 -0.55 -4.69 -9.37
N ILE A 65 0.75 -4.50 -9.13
CA ILE A 65 1.81 -5.28 -9.78
C ILE A 65 1.74 -6.77 -9.41
N ILE A 66 1.52 -7.09 -8.14
CA ILE A 66 1.35 -8.47 -7.65
C ILE A 66 0.13 -9.12 -8.32
N GLY A 67 -1.00 -8.41 -8.39
CA GLY A 67 -2.24 -8.88 -9.00
C GLY A 67 -2.11 -9.31 -10.46
N MET A 68 -1.12 -8.79 -11.19
CA MET A 68 -0.81 -9.26 -12.55
C MET A 68 -0.33 -10.71 -12.60
N THR A 69 0.30 -11.19 -11.53
CA THR A 69 0.93 -12.51 -11.47
C THR A 69 0.21 -13.52 -10.59
N GLN A 70 -0.75 -13.09 -9.78
CA GLN A 70 -1.39 -13.93 -8.77
C GLN A 70 -2.86 -14.20 -9.08
N ILE A 71 -3.37 -15.31 -8.50
CA ILE A 71 -4.80 -15.57 -8.36
C ILE A 71 -5.09 -15.93 -6.90
N GLY A 72 -6.31 -15.65 -6.44
CA GLY A 72 -6.78 -16.03 -5.11
C GLY A 72 -7.55 -17.35 -5.11
N MET A 73 -7.85 -17.84 -3.91
CA MET A 73 -8.84 -18.91 -3.73
C MET A 73 -10.17 -18.51 -4.38
N LEU A 74 -10.61 -17.30 -4.14
CA LEU A 74 -11.80 -16.68 -4.72
C LEU A 74 -11.38 -15.38 -5.42
N THR A 75 -12.22 -14.92 -6.34
CA THR A 75 -12.17 -13.56 -6.88
C THR A 75 -13.38 -12.75 -6.39
N THR A 76 -13.63 -11.59 -6.98
CA THR A 76 -14.81 -10.77 -6.65
C THR A 76 -15.62 -10.46 -7.90
N ASP A 77 -16.94 -10.42 -7.75
CA ASP A 77 -17.83 -9.94 -8.79
C ASP A 77 -17.83 -8.39 -8.85
N LYS A 78 -18.59 -7.83 -9.77
CA LYS A 78 -18.71 -6.37 -9.91
C LYS A 78 -19.30 -5.64 -8.69
N TYR A 79 -19.86 -6.35 -7.72
CA TYR A 79 -20.34 -5.80 -6.47
C TYR A 79 -19.38 -6.03 -5.30
N GLY A 80 -18.18 -6.58 -5.59
CA GLY A 80 -17.19 -6.94 -4.60
C GLY A 80 -17.49 -8.22 -3.84
N LYS A 81 -18.57 -8.94 -4.18
CA LYS A 81 -18.89 -10.21 -3.53
C LYS A 81 -17.96 -11.32 -3.98
N PRO A 82 -17.65 -12.30 -3.12
CA PRO A 82 -16.86 -13.47 -3.51
C PRO A 82 -17.43 -14.17 -4.74
N ALA A 83 -16.61 -14.36 -5.75
CA ALA A 83 -16.93 -15.05 -6.99
C ALA A 83 -16.01 -16.26 -7.21
N TYR A 84 -16.55 -17.29 -7.83
CA TYR A 84 -15.90 -18.58 -8.09
C TYR A 84 -16.56 -19.26 -9.30
N GLY A 85 -16.04 -20.38 -9.74
CA GLY A 85 -16.60 -21.16 -10.86
C GLY A 85 -15.67 -21.22 -12.06
N GLU A 86 -16.05 -21.99 -13.08
CA GLU A 86 -15.22 -22.23 -14.28
C GLU A 86 -14.83 -20.94 -15.01
N ASP A 87 -15.72 -19.93 -15.03
CA ASP A 87 -15.54 -18.69 -15.78
C ASP A 87 -14.79 -17.60 -14.98
N GLU A 88 -14.37 -17.89 -13.73
CA GLU A 88 -13.69 -16.92 -12.87
C GLU A 88 -12.20 -17.23 -12.71
N ALA A 89 -11.36 -16.19 -12.66
CA ALA A 89 -9.91 -16.32 -12.51
C ALA A 89 -9.52 -16.57 -11.04
N CYS A 90 -9.88 -17.73 -10.52
CA CYS A 90 -9.62 -18.15 -9.13
C CYS A 90 -9.42 -19.64 -9.03
N VAL A 91 -9.01 -20.12 -7.85
CA VAL A 91 -8.72 -21.54 -7.58
C VAL A 91 -9.99 -22.36 -7.35
N VAL A 92 -11.03 -21.76 -6.76
CA VAL A 92 -12.25 -22.47 -6.36
C VAL A 92 -13.21 -22.65 -7.55
N LEU A 93 -13.63 -23.89 -7.75
CA LEU A 93 -14.66 -24.27 -8.72
C LEU A 93 -16.08 -24.10 -8.13
N ASP A 94 -16.26 -24.56 -6.89
CA ASP A 94 -17.54 -24.53 -6.19
C ASP A 94 -17.33 -24.46 -4.68
N TYR A 95 -18.28 -23.92 -3.93
CA TYR A 95 -18.22 -23.93 -2.47
C TYR A 95 -19.60 -24.09 -1.83
N GLU A 96 -19.61 -24.64 -0.63
CA GLU A 96 -20.79 -24.77 0.22
C GLU A 96 -20.46 -24.33 1.64
N ALA A 97 -21.35 -23.55 2.28
CA ALA A 97 -21.27 -23.22 3.71
C ALA A 97 -22.39 -23.94 4.47
N VAL A 98 -22.02 -24.86 5.35
CA VAL A 98 -22.94 -25.69 6.14
C VAL A 98 -22.90 -25.24 7.59
N THR A 99 -24.03 -24.73 8.11
CA THR A 99 -24.17 -24.31 9.50
C THR A 99 -24.82 -25.41 10.33
N GLU A 100 -24.12 -25.87 11.35
CA GLU A 100 -24.62 -26.84 12.33
C GLU A 100 -25.31 -26.13 13.50
N LYS A 101 -26.47 -26.68 13.94
CA LYS A 101 -27.23 -26.12 15.05
C LYS A 101 -27.49 -27.21 16.12
N ASP A 102 -27.58 -26.77 17.37
CA ASP A 102 -27.99 -27.65 18.47
C ASP A 102 -29.51 -27.95 18.43
N GLY A 103 -29.98 -28.83 19.32
CA GLY A 103 -31.39 -29.19 19.43
C GLY A 103 -32.33 -28.03 19.85
N ALA A 104 -31.78 -26.90 20.32
CA ALA A 104 -32.49 -25.68 20.64
C ALA A 104 -32.50 -24.65 19.48
N GLY A 105 -31.73 -24.95 18.41
CA GLY A 105 -31.60 -24.08 17.24
C GLY A 105 -30.44 -23.09 17.32
N ASN A 106 -29.61 -23.15 18.36
CA ASN A 106 -28.42 -22.30 18.48
C ASN A 106 -27.34 -22.79 17.51
N ILE A 107 -26.63 -21.86 16.90
CA ILE A 107 -25.52 -22.16 15.97
C ILE A 107 -24.32 -22.68 16.77
N LEU A 108 -23.83 -23.84 16.39
CA LEU A 108 -22.63 -24.46 16.94
C LEU A 108 -21.39 -24.08 16.16
N ASN A 109 -21.45 -24.16 14.85
CA ASN A 109 -20.34 -23.86 13.93
C ASN A 109 -20.83 -23.69 12.49
N THR A 110 -19.93 -23.22 11.62
CA THR A 110 -20.13 -23.21 10.18
C THR A 110 -18.91 -23.81 9.50
N THR A 111 -19.12 -24.76 8.60
CA THR A 111 -18.06 -25.38 7.79
C THR A 111 -18.19 -24.91 6.36
N TYR A 112 -17.13 -24.32 5.83
CA TYR A 112 -16.98 -23.97 4.42
C TYR A 112 -16.24 -25.09 3.71
N TYR A 113 -16.81 -25.59 2.61
CA TYR A 113 -16.18 -26.57 1.71
C TYR A 113 -15.83 -25.87 0.41
N PHE A 114 -14.57 -25.91 0.00
CA PHE A 114 -14.07 -25.33 -1.24
C PHE A 114 -13.61 -26.46 -2.16
N VAL A 115 -14.26 -26.60 -3.29
CA VAL A 115 -13.86 -27.53 -4.35
C VAL A 115 -12.86 -26.83 -5.25
N LEU A 116 -11.65 -27.38 -5.39
CA LEU A 116 -10.59 -26.75 -6.19
C LEU A 116 -10.71 -27.15 -7.66
N LYS A 117 -10.36 -26.23 -8.56
CA LYS A 117 -10.16 -26.54 -9.97
C LYS A 117 -8.95 -27.45 -10.17
N ASN A 118 -9.03 -28.32 -11.14
CA ASN A 118 -7.87 -29.07 -11.64
C ASN A 118 -7.16 -28.27 -12.74
N ASP A 119 -5.94 -28.69 -13.10
CA ASP A 119 -5.17 -28.23 -14.27
C ASP A 119 -4.72 -26.75 -14.23
N ILE A 120 -4.82 -26.06 -13.10
CA ILE A 120 -4.20 -24.74 -12.90
C ILE A 120 -2.67 -24.90 -12.86
N LYS A 121 -1.95 -23.99 -13.51
CA LYS A 121 -0.49 -23.95 -13.50
C LYS A 121 0.03 -22.57 -13.13
N PHE A 122 1.13 -22.58 -12.41
CA PHE A 122 1.93 -21.38 -12.22
C PHE A 122 2.65 -20.98 -13.52
N SER A 123 3.17 -19.78 -13.57
CA SER A 123 3.86 -19.23 -14.75
C SER A 123 5.11 -20.01 -15.15
N ASP A 124 5.73 -20.75 -14.24
CA ASP A 124 6.85 -21.66 -14.47
C ASP A 124 6.42 -23.03 -15.03
N GLY A 125 5.11 -23.28 -15.14
CA GLY A 125 4.51 -24.53 -15.63
C GLY A 125 4.28 -25.57 -14.55
N THR A 126 4.67 -25.33 -13.29
CA THR A 126 4.37 -26.23 -12.18
C THR A 126 2.87 -26.21 -11.85
N PRO A 127 2.26 -27.35 -11.45
CA PRO A 127 0.85 -27.39 -11.14
C PRO A 127 0.56 -26.70 -9.79
N LEU A 128 -0.54 -25.95 -9.72
CA LEU A 128 -1.14 -25.48 -8.47
C LEU A 128 -2.02 -26.60 -7.91
N THR A 129 -1.81 -27.00 -6.67
CA THR A 129 -2.48 -28.12 -6.02
C THR A 129 -2.91 -27.75 -4.59
N MET A 130 -3.61 -28.65 -3.91
CA MET A 130 -3.94 -28.51 -2.47
C MET A 130 -2.69 -28.23 -1.60
N ARG A 131 -1.52 -28.67 -2.06
CA ARG A 131 -0.25 -28.41 -1.40
C ARG A 131 0.04 -26.92 -1.28
N ASP A 132 -0.14 -26.19 -2.38
CA ASP A 132 0.10 -24.74 -2.43
C ASP A 132 -0.98 -24.00 -1.64
N VAL A 133 -2.23 -24.44 -1.72
CA VAL A 133 -3.35 -23.87 -0.94
C VAL A 133 -3.08 -24.00 0.56
N LEU A 134 -2.68 -25.16 1.04
CA LEU A 134 -2.37 -25.36 2.46
C LEU A 134 -1.13 -24.58 2.90
N PHE A 135 -0.08 -24.53 2.05
CA PHE A 135 1.10 -23.71 2.34
C PHE A 135 0.71 -22.25 2.58
N ASN A 136 -0.03 -21.63 1.66
CA ASN A 136 -0.44 -20.24 1.79
C ASN A 136 -1.34 -20.01 3.00
N LEU A 137 -2.31 -20.90 3.24
CA LEU A 137 -3.20 -20.79 4.38
C LEU A 137 -2.44 -20.85 5.71
N TYR A 138 -1.52 -21.81 5.86
CA TYR A 138 -0.73 -21.94 7.08
C TYR A 138 0.32 -20.86 7.25
N GLU A 139 0.84 -20.31 6.15
CA GLU A 139 1.71 -19.11 6.20
C GLU A 139 0.96 -17.92 6.81
N TYR A 140 -0.25 -17.60 6.34
CA TYR A 140 -1.06 -16.52 6.90
C TYR A 140 -1.55 -16.78 8.34
N LEU A 141 -1.64 -18.04 8.77
CA LEU A 141 -2.06 -18.41 10.11
C LEU A 141 -0.89 -18.57 11.09
N ASP A 142 0.35 -18.54 10.61
CA ASP A 142 1.52 -18.68 11.47
C ASP A 142 1.62 -17.54 12.50
N PRO A 143 1.93 -17.82 13.78
CA PRO A 143 2.07 -16.76 14.78
C PRO A 143 3.20 -15.77 14.48
N ALA A 144 4.24 -16.15 13.74
CA ALA A 144 5.32 -15.25 13.31
C ALA A 144 5.01 -14.44 12.04
N TYR A 145 3.87 -14.69 11.38
CA TYR A 145 3.42 -13.87 10.26
C TYR A 145 3.01 -12.47 10.73
N TYR A 146 3.59 -11.42 10.14
CA TYR A 146 3.33 -10.01 10.49
C TYR A 146 2.98 -9.15 9.27
N GLY A 147 2.54 -9.78 8.17
CA GLY A 147 2.03 -9.08 6.99
C GLY A 147 0.62 -8.52 7.19
N SER A 148 0.05 -7.97 6.12
CA SER A 148 -1.23 -7.24 6.16
C SER A 148 -2.49 -8.13 6.21
N SER A 149 -2.38 -9.44 6.00
CA SER A 149 -3.54 -10.33 6.04
C SER A 149 -4.07 -10.51 7.46
N THR A 150 -5.39 -10.44 7.59
CA THR A 150 -6.10 -10.62 8.87
C THR A 150 -6.87 -11.94 8.95
N ILE A 151 -6.58 -12.91 8.09
CA ILE A 151 -7.26 -14.21 8.08
C ILE A 151 -7.19 -14.93 9.44
N TYR A 152 -6.11 -14.72 10.19
CA TYR A 152 -5.93 -15.26 11.54
C TYR A 152 -6.92 -14.70 12.58
N SER A 153 -7.63 -13.60 12.28
CA SER A 153 -8.69 -13.06 13.14
C SER A 153 -10.02 -13.80 12.98
N THR A 154 -10.15 -14.66 11.96
CA THR A 154 -11.31 -15.51 11.76
C THR A 154 -11.32 -16.59 12.85
N ASP A 155 -12.46 -16.78 13.51
CA ASP A 155 -12.62 -17.73 14.63
C ASP A 155 -12.67 -19.20 14.12
N ILE A 156 -11.55 -19.65 13.53
CA ILE A 156 -11.41 -21.01 13.00
C ILE A 156 -11.22 -21.98 14.17
N VAL A 157 -11.95 -23.09 14.14
CA VAL A 157 -11.88 -24.14 15.18
C VAL A 157 -10.44 -24.64 15.37
N GLY A 158 -9.91 -24.52 16.58
CA GLY A 158 -8.56 -24.93 16.93
C GLY A 158 -7.44 -23.97 16.50
N LEU A 159 -7.76 -22.82 15.89
CA LEU A 159 -6.74 -21.85 15.48
C LEU A 159 -6.02 -21.23 16.68
N LYS A 160 -6.76 -20.85 17.73
CA LYS A 160 -6.15 -20.31 18.96
C LYS A 160 -5.18 -21.32 19.57
N ALA A 161 -5.60 -22.61 19.69
CA ALA A 161 -4.72 -23.67 20.19
C ALA A 161 -3.45 -23.82 19.34
N TYR A 162 -3.58 -23.81 18.01
CA TYR A 162 -2.44 -23.88 17.09
C TYR A 162 -1.50 -22.69 17.27
N ARG A 163 -2.02 -21.46 17.27
CA ARG A 163 -1.19 -20.25 17.37
C ARG A 163 -0.53 -20.08 18.74
N THR A 164 -1.20 -20.47 19.82
CA THR A 164 -0.69 -20.34 21.19
C THR A 164 0.03 -21.59 21.70
N GLN A 165 -0.09 -22.71 21.01
CA GLN A 165 0.35 -24.03 21.47
C GLN A 165 -0.25 -24.46 22.83
N LEU A 166 -1.40 -23.88 23.19
CA LEU A 166 -2.18 -24.22 24.37
C LEU A 166 -3.40 -25.03 23.92
N PRO A 167 -3.61 -26.26 24.44
CA PRO A 167 -4.73 -27.11 24.05
C PRO A 167 -6.10 -26.48 24.38
N ASP A 168 -7.16 -26.95 23.73
CA ASP A 168 -8.52 -26.41 23.86
C ASP A 168 -9.09 -26.51 25.30
N ASP A 169 -8.63 -27.42 26.14
CA ASP A 169 -9.00 -27.48 27.56
C ASP A 169 -8.40 -26.31 28.41
N ARG A 170 -7.55 -25.49 27.80
CA ARG A 170 -6.99 -24.25 28.36
C ARG A 170 -7.44 -23.00 27.60
N GLU A 171 -8.61 -23.01 26.99
CA GLU A 171 -9.13 -21.92 26.16
C GLU A 171 -9.09 -20.56 26.87
N SER A 172 -9.42 -20.51 28.17
CA SER A 172 -9.36 -19.26 28.95
C SER A 172 -7.95 -18.67 29.11
N GLU A 173 -6.91 -19.43 28.81
CA GLU A 173 -5.51 -18.97 28.83
C GLU A 173 -5.00 -18.58 27.42
N GLN A 174 -5.72 -18.95 26.36
CA GLN A 174 -5.33 -18.64 24.98
C GLN A 174 -5.55 -17.18 24.63
N ASP A 175 -6.61 -16.57 25.17
CA ASP A 175 -6.91 -15.16 24.90
C ASP A 175 -5.85 -14.25 25.53
N GLY A 176 -5.29 -13.37 24.71
CA GLY A 176 -4.20 -12.48 25.14
C GLY A 176 -2.86 -13.15 25.39
N PHE A 177 -2.74 -14.47 25.19
CA PHE A 177 -1.50 -15.20 25.46
C PHE A 177 -0.32 -14.68 24.61
N LEU A 178 -0.51 -14.51 23.30
CA LEU A 178 0.54 -13.95 22.44
C LEU A 178 0.86 -12.50 22.79
N ALA A 179 -0.14 -11.71 23.17
CA ALA A 179 0.07 -10.33 23.62
C ALA A 179 0.90 -10.24 24.95
N SER A 180 0.98 -11.32 25.72
CA SER A 180 1.85 -11.34 26.91
C SER A 180 3.34 -11.23 26.56
N PHE A 181 3.74 -11.69 25.37
CA PHE A 181 5.09 -11.54 24.86
C PHE A 181 5.40 -10.10 24.46
N ASP A 182 4.39 -9.35 24.00
CA ASP A 182 4.55 -7.91 23.70
C ASP A 182 4.87 -7.13 24.97
N VAL A 183 4.25 -7.48 26.10
CA VAL A 183 4.55 -6.86 27.41
C VAL A 183 5.97 -7.19 27.86
N LEU A 184 6.44 -8.43 27.67
CA LEU A 184 7.82 -8.81 27.98
C LEU A 184 8.81 -8.07 27.07
N ALA A 185 8.53 -7.99 25.80
CA ALA A 185 9.33 -7.25 24.82
C ALA A 185 9.41 -5.76 25.16
N GLU A 186 8.28 -5.15 25.55
CA GLU A 186 8.24 -3.76 25.99
C GLU A 186 9.17 -3.53 27.18
N ILE A 187 9.08 -4.34 28.23
CA ILE A 187 9.96 -4.27 29.39
C ILE A 187 11.43 -4.40 29.00
N ARG A 188 11.77 -5.33 28.10
CA ARG A 188 13.15 -5.52 27.64
C ARG A 188 13.67 -4.30 26.88
N VAL A 189 12.89 -3.74 25.97
CA VAL A 189 13.24 -2.55 25.17
C VAL A 189 13.38 -1.33 26.06
N GLU A 190 12.42 -1.08 26.97
CA GLU A 190 12.48 0.06 27.91
C GLU A 190 13.75 0.00 28.79
N ARG A 191 14.07 -1.17 29.31
CA ARG A 191 15.29 -1.36 30.12
C ARG A 191 16.57 -1.14 29.30
N LEU A 192 16.61 -1.65 28.07
CA LEU A 192 17.74 -1.43 27.18
C LEU A 192 17.94 0.06 26.90
N VAL A 193 16.85 0.79 26.60
CA VAL A 193 16.86 2.23 26.36
C VAL A 193 17.36 2.99 27.59
N GLU A 194 16.84 2.69 28.79
CA GLU A 194 17.25 3.35 30.04
C GLU A 194 18.75 3.20 30.32
N VAL A 195 19.31 2.00 30.13
CA VAL A 195 20.74 1.76 30.32
C VAL A 195 21.58 2.43 29.24
N LEU A 196 21.11 2.45 27.98
CA LEU A 196 21.76 3.18 26.90
C LEU A 196 21.78 4.69 27.17
N GLU A 197 20.68 5.28 27.64
CA GLU A 197 20.62 6.68 28.06
C GLU A 197 21.67 6.99 29.13
N ALA A 198 21.80 6.13 30.12
CA ALA A 198 22.79 6.31 31.20
C ALA A 198 24.24 6.25 30.66
N VAL A 199 24.54 5.36 29.71
CA VAL A 199 25.86 5.33 29.07
C VAL A 199 26.09 6.60 28.24
N TYR A 200 25.10 7.06 27.48
CA TYR A 200 25.25 8.26 26.66
C TYR A 200 25.39 9.52 27.53
N ASP A 201 24.71 9.61 28.67
CA ASP A 201 24.81 10.74 29.59
C ASP A 201 26.24 10.91 30.14
N ASP A 202 26.95 9.81 30.37
CA ASP A 202 28.35 9.86 30.78
C ASP A 202 29.31 10.36 29.70
N HIS A 203 28.89 10.30 28.41
CA HIS A 203 29.64 10.76 27.26
C HIS A 203 29.21 12.11 26.70
N LYS A 204 28.26 12.81 27.36
CA LYS A 204 27.87 14.16 26.96
C LYS A 204 29.02 15.13 27.13
N THR A 205 29.33 15.86 26.04
CA THR A 205 30.24 16.97 26.08
C THR A 205 29.61 18.18 26.77
N SER A 206 30.42 19.19 27.15
CA SER A 206 29.93 20.47 27.69
C SER A 206 29.00 21.24 26.73
N SER A 207 28.99 20.91 25.44
CA SER A 207 28.08 21.46 24.42
C SER A 207 26.78 20.66 24.20
N GLY A 208 26.61 19.55 24.95
CA GLY A 208 25.45 18.67 24.85
C GLY A 208 25.52 17.66 23.69
N THR A 209 26.59 17.64 22.93
CA THR A 209 26.84 16.61 21.91
C THR A 209 27.46 15.37 22.54
N ILE A 210 27.17 14.18 21.98
CA ILE A 210 27.69 12.93 22.46
C ILE A 210 28.96 12.60 21.68
N ALA A 211 30.03 12.22 22.42
CA ALA A 211 31.23 11.72 21.79
C ALA A 211 30.94 10.35 21.15
N SER A 212 31.49 10.11 19.95
CA SER A 212 31.36 8.84 19.25
C SER A 212 31.90 7.70 20.11
N ILE A 213 31.08 6.67 20.35
CA ILE A 213 31.44 5.46 21.09
C ILE A 213 31.45 4.30 20.10
N SER A 214 32.54 3.49 20.11
CA SER A 214 32.56 2.27 19.30
C SER A 214 31.63 1.20 19.90
N GLU A 215 31.14 0.27 19.08
CA GLU A 215 30.32 -0.85 19.53
C GLU A 215 30.98 -1.67 20.64
N ALA A 216 32.29 -1.93 20.51
CA ALA A 216 33.04 -2.65 21.54
C ALA A 216 33.15 -1.88 22.85
N GLN A 217 33.24 -0.54 22.79
CA GLN A 217 33.25 0.32 23.96
C GLN A 217 31.87 0.37 24.58
N MET A 218 30.80 0.48 23.78
CA MET A 218 29.42 0.43 24.24
C MET A 218 29.12 -0.85 25.02
N LEU A 219 29.49 -2.01 24.49
CA LEU A 219 29.30 -3.30 25.15
C LEU A 219 30.03 -3.35 26.51
N GLN A 220 31.24 -2.76 26.60
CA GLN A 220 32.00 -2.70 27.83
C GLN A 220 31.33 -1.77 28.88
N GLU A 221 30.81 -0.64 28.43
CA GLU A 221 30.17 0.35 29.32
C GLU A 221 28.81 -0.10 29.78
N LEU A 222 28.04 -0.77 28.90
CA LEU A 222 26.80 -1.43 29.29
C LEU A 222 27.01 -2.45 30.40
N ALA A 223 28.05 -3.26 30.29
CA ALA A 223 28.38 -4.23 31.32
C ALA A 223 28.78 -3.58 32.67
N VAL A 224 29.41 -2.39 32.64
CA VAL A 224 29.74 -1.60 33.86
C VAL A 224 28.49 -0.97 34.45
N LYS A 225 27.65 -0.32 33.63
CA LYS A 225 26.41 0.32 34.09
C LYS A 225 25.43 -0.67 34.68
N MET A 226 25.31 -1.87 34.10
CA MET A 226 24.49 -2.92 34.67
C MET A 226 24.85 -3.25 36.11
N ALA A 227 26.15 -3.19 36.49
CA ALA A 227 26.58 -3.44 37.85
C ALA A 227 26.05 -2.36 38.85
N GLU A 228 25.73 -1.17 38.34
CA GLU A 228 25.14 -0.05 39.13
C GLU A 228 23.60 -0.16 39.27
N TYR A 229 22.93 -0.85 38.33
CA TYR A 229 21.47 -1.02 38.30
C TYR A 229 20.99 -2.37 38.85
N VAL A 230 21.53 -2.77 40.01
CA VAL A 230 21.28 -4.07 40.66
C VAL A 230 19.79 -4.33 41.01
N ASP A 231 18.98 -3.29 41.09
CA ASP A 231 17.56 -3.39 41.50
C ASP A 231 16.62 -3.91 40.40
N PHE A 232 17.06 -4.05 39.15
CA PHE A 232 16.20 -4.50 38.03
C PHE A 232 15.87 -5.98 38.04
N GLY A 233 16.40 -6.78 38.98
CA GLY A 233 16.12 -8.23 39.08
C GLY A 233 16.46 -9.05 37.85
N ALA A 234 17.14 -8.43 36.88
CA ALA A 234 17.52 -9.09 35.64
C ALA A 234 18.85 -9.77 35.77
N GLU A 235 19.00 -10.92 35.15
CA GLU A 235 20.27 -11.55 34.96
C GLU A 235 21.17 -10.64 34.09
N TYR A 236 22.38 -10.38 34.55
CA TYR A 236 23.33 -9.42 33.95
C TYR A 236 23.64 -9.68 32.48
N GLY A 237 23.53 -10.92 32.02
CA GLY A 237 23.73 -11.28 30.63
C GLY A 237 22.65 -10.73 29.68
N THR A 238 21.46 -10.52 30.16
CA THR A 238 20.27 -10.21 29.29
C THR A 238 20.37 -8.87 28.57
N ILE A 239 20.80 -7.79 29.25
CA ILE A 239 20.86 -6.45 28.61
C ILE A 239 21.97 -6.38 27.54
N VAL A 240 23.10 -7.01 27.77
CA VAL A 240 24.18 -7.10 26.77
C VAL A 240 23.72 -7.93 25.57
N ASP A 241 22.96 -9.00 25.82
CA ASP A 241 22.40 -9.82 24.76
C ASP A 241 21.26 -9.10 24.02
N ASP A 242 20.39 -8.35 24.73
CA ASP A 242 19.38 -7.49 24.16
C ASP A 242 20.00 -6.41 23.24
N TYR A 243 21.10 -5.80 23.68
CA TYR A 243 21.85 -4.85 22.87
C TYR A 243 22.41 -5.51 21.58
N LYS A 244 22.98 -6.70 21.70
CA LYS A 244 23.50 -7.44 20.52
C LYS A 244 22.36 -7.82 19.55
N LEU A 245 21.22 -8.26 20.09
CA LEU A 245 20.03 -8.58 19.30
C LEU A 245 19.49 -7.34 18.59
N ALA A 246 19.40 -6.21 19.30
CA ALA A 246 18.98 -4.95 18.73
C ALA A 246 19.96 -4.42 17.68
N SER A 247 21.27 -4.56 17.94
CA SER A 247 22.32 -4.21 16.98
C SER A 247 22.26 -5.08 15.72
N LYS A 248 22.02 -6.39 15.88
CA LYS A 248 21.79 -7.30 14.76
C LYS A 248 20.56 -6.91 13.98
N TYR A 249 19.41 -6.75 14.64
CA TYR A 249 18.17 -6.33 14.03
C TYR A 249 18.33 -5.07 13.17
N PHE A 250 19.01 -4.07 13.71
CA PHE A 250 19.29 -2.82 13.03
C PHE A 250 20.14 -2.99 11.75
N LYS A 251 21.14 -3.85 11.83
CA LYS A 251 21.98 -4.17 10.67
C LYS A 251 21.20 -4.98 9.63
N ASP A 252 20.34 -5.87 10.07
CA ASP A 252 19.50 -6.65 9.18
C ASP A 252 18.45 -5.76 8.46
N GLU A 253 17.86 -4.77 9.16
CA GLU A 253 16.99 -3.75 8.54
C GLU A 253 17.76 -2.93 7.49
N LEU A 254 18.95 -2.42 7.81
CA LEU A 254 19.78 -1.70 6.85
C LEU A 254 20.17 -2.60 5.65
N GLN A 255 20.38 -3.88 5.89
CA GLN A 255 20.62 -4.85 4.82
C GLN A 255 19.39 -4.99 3.91
N GLN A 256 18.19 -5.02 4.48
CA GLN A 256 16.95 -5.03 3.70
C GLN A 256 16.77 -3.72 2.91
N ASP A 257 17.03 -2.57 3.53
CA ASP A 257 16.96 -1.28 2.87
C ASP A 257 17.96 -1.16 1.72
N TYR A 258 19.17 -1.72 1.89
CA TYR A 258 20.10 -1.85 0.79
C TYR A 258 19.56 -2.74 -0.33
N ASN A 259 19.02 -3.89 0.02
CA ASN A 259 18.40 -4.80 -0.94
C ASN A 259 17.22 -4.14 -1.67
N ASN A 260 16.40 -3.35 -0.96
CA ASN A 260 15.30 -2.59 -1.55
C ASN A 260 15.78 -1.50 -2.51
N SER A 261 16.94 -0.94 -2.26
CA SER A 261 17.56 0.07 -3.12
C SER A 261 18.24 -0.49 -4.38
N ARG A 262 18.44 -1.81 -4.46
CA ARG A 262 19.08 -2.44 -5.64
C ARG A 262 18.25 -2.24 -6.90
N GLY A 263 18.92 -1.76 -7.94
CA GLY A 263 18.31 -1.50 -9.26
C GLY A 263 17.50 -0.22 -9.34
N THR A 264 17.36 0.55 -8.26
CA THR A 264 16.53 1.77 -8.22
C THR A 264 17.31 3.06 -8.51
N ALA A 265 18.63 3.01 -8.61
CA ALA A 265 19.48 4.20 -8.79
C ALA A 265 19.07 5.07 -9.98
N GLN A 266 18.67 4.46 -11.11
CA GLN A 266 18.24 5.18 -12.31
C GLN A 266 16.89 5.87 -12.16
N ASP A 267 16.09 5.44 -11.17
CA ASP A 267 14.78 6.02 -10.86
C ASP A 267 14.94 7.33 -10.09
N ILE A 268 16.01 7.46 -9.30
CA ILE A 268 16.34 8.66 -8.52
C ILE A 268 17.03 9.68 -9.43
N SER A 269 16.28 10.70 -9.81
CA SER A 269 16.76 11.68 -10.79
C SER A 269 16.19 13.08 -10.58
N PHE A 270 17.01 14.07 -10.87
CA PHE A 270 16.63 15.48 -10.86
C PHE A 270 17.04 16.14 -12.17
N THR A 271 16.55 17.34 -12.40
CA THR A 271 16.84 18.11 -13.62
C THR A 271 17.85 19.21 -13.31
N ASP A 272 18.94 19.25 -14.05
CA ASP A 272 19.95 20.30 -13.93
C ASP A 272 19.48 21.64 -14.55
N LYS A 273 20.28 22.69 -14.35
CA LYS A 273 20.01 24.03 -14.91
C LYS A 273 19.96 24.09 -16.44
N ASN A 274 20.39 23.04 -17.14
CA ASN A 274 20.37 22.94 -18.61
C ASN A 274 19.22 22.01 -19.07
N ASN A 275 18.30 21.68 -18.16
CA ASN A 275 17.20 20.76 -18.40
C ASN A 275 17.67 19.34 -18.76
N GLN A 276 18.83 18.92 -18.20
CA GLN A 276 19.36 17.57 -18.39
C GLN A 276 19.09 16.73 -17.14
N LYS A 277 18.63 15.50 -17.33
CA LYS A 277 18.41 14.54 -16.26
C LYS A 277 19.75 14.12 -15.63
N VAL A 278 19.86 14.24 -14.32
CA VAL A 278 20.98 13.76 -13.50
C VAL A 278 20.47 12.64 -12.61
N THR A 279 21.00 11.45 -12.82
CA THR A 279 20.56 10.23 -12.09
C THR A 279 21.70 9.69 -11.23
N LEU A 280 21.34 8.98 -10.16
CA LEU A 280 22.27 8.10 -9.46
C LEU A 280 22.64 6.90 -10.35
N THR A 281 23.72 6.22 -10.05
CA THR A 281 24.32 5.22 -10.97
C THR A 281 24.60 3.85 -10.33
N THR A 282 24.63 3.80 -9.00
CA THR A 282 24.95 2.58 -8.25
C THR A 282 23.88 2.29 -7.18
N ASP A 283 23.73 1.02 -6.81
CA ASP A 283 22.82 0.61 -5.74
C ASP A 283 23.20 1.26 -4.41
N THR A 284 24.51 1.43 -4.17
CA THR A 284 25.03 2.12 -2.99
C THR A 284 24.59 3.59 -2.96
N GLU A 285 24.60 4.30 -4.11
CA GLU A 285 24.09 5.68 -4.18
C GLU A 285 22.59 5.72 -3.89
N ALA A 286 21.81 4.80 -4.44
CA ALA A 286 20.39 4.71 -4.18
C ALA A 286 20.10 4.47 -2.69
N PHE A 287 20.79 3.53 -2.08
CA PHE A 287 20.69 3.24 -0.65
C PHE A 287 21.07 4.45 0.22
N LEU A 288 22.21 5.08 -0.04
CA LEU A 288 22.63 6.28 0.70
C LEU A 288 21.66 7.46 0.55
N TYR A 289 21.02 7.58 -0.62
CA TYR A 289 19.98 8.59 -0.87
C TYR A 289 18.70 8.30 -0.06
N ASN A 290 18.21 7.07 -0.12
CA ASN A 290 17.03 6.64 0.61
C ASN A 290 17.22 6.79 2.13
N GLU A 291 18.43 6.59 2.63
CA GLU A 291 18.80 6.77 4.03
C GLU A 291 19.11 8.24 4.42
N GLY A 292 19.02 9.17 3.48
CA GLY A 292 19.22 10.62 3.72
C GLY A 292 20.69 11.07 3.76
N PHE A 293 21.65 10.21 3.37
CA PHE A 293 23.08 10.55 3.31
C PHE A 293 23.56 11.03 1.94
N ILE A 294 22.70 11.00 0.95
CA ILE A 294 22.83 11.74 -0.31
C ILE A 294 21.59 12.61 -0.45
N THR A 295 21.78 13.89 -0.77
CA THR A 295 20.70 14.85 -0.99
C THR A 295 20.90 15.58 -2.30
N TRP A 296 19.80 16.08 -2.88
CA TRP A 296 19.88 16.94 -4.05
C TRP A 296 19.95 18.39 -3.62
N ASN A 297 21.00 19.10 -4.05
CA ASN A 297 21.12 20.56 -3.83
C ASN A 297 20.51 21.30 -5.03
N GLU A 298 19.38 21.96 -4.81
CA GLU A 298 18.64 22.69 -5.85
C GLU A 298 19.37 23.93 -6.35
N ASP A 299 20.18 24.59 -5.49
CA ASP A 299 20.91 25.79 -5.84
C ASP A 299 22.13 25.47 -6.72
N GLU A 300 22.81 24.37 -6.43
CA GLU A 300 24.02 23.95 -7.15
C GLU A 300 23.74 22.92 -8.23
N TYR A 301 22.53 22.35 -8.29
CA TYR A 301 22.11 21.33 -9.26
C TYR A 301 23.02 20.09 -9.27
N LYS A 302 23.32 19.59 -8.07
CA LYS A 302 24.17 18.41 -7.87
C LYS A 302 23.73 17.56 -6.67
N TYR A 303 24.16 16.31 -6.65
CA TYR A 303 24.05 15.50 -5.45
C TYR A 303 25.17 15.88 -4.46
N GLU A 304 24.80 15.98 -3.19
CA GLU A 304 25.71 16.14 -2.06
C GLU A 304 25.80 14.86 -1.26
N TYR A 305 27.01 14.47 -0.93
CA TYR A 305 27.33 13.20 -0.27
C TYR A 305 27.83 13.46 1.14
N SER A 306 27.07 13.09 2.18
CA SER A 306 27.43 13.29 3.59
C SER A 306 28.74 12.59 3.97
N PHE A 307 29.05 11.48 3.34
CA PHE A 307 30.31 10.75 3.52
C PHE A 307 31.39 11.09 2.48
N GLY A 308 31.15 12.13 1.66
CA GLY A 308 32.02 12.52 0.56
C GLY A 308 31.83 11.71 -0.72
N ALA A 309 32.25 12.26 -1.85
CA ALA A 309 31.99 11.70 -3.19
C ALA A 309 32.58 10.28 -3.44
N ALA A 310 33.50 9.83 -2.62
CA ALA A 310 34.05 8.46 -2.72
C ALA A 310 33.06 7.38 -2.21
N SER A 311 32.04 7.77 -1.43
CA SER A 311 31.06 6.81 -0.90
C SER A 311 30.19 6.13 -1.97
N LYS A 312 30.06 6.75 -3.15
CA LYS A 312 29.36 6.15 -4.30
C LYS A 312 29.98 4.83 -4.80
N ASP A 313 31.25 4.62 -4.52
CA ASP A 313 32.02 3.45 -4.95
C ASP A 313 32.21 2.44 -3.80
N TRP A 314 31.52 2.62 -2.66
CA TRP A 314 31.58 1.70 -1.53
C TRP A 314 30.93 0.36 -1.86
N SER A 315 31.43 -0.68 -1.19
CA SER A 315 30.74 -1.96 -1.15
C SER A 315 29.48 -1.82 -0.28
N GLU A 316 28.54 -2.74 -0.46
CA GLU A 316 27.36 -2.90 0.38
C GLU A 316 27.70 -2.89 1.87
N GLU A 317 28.64 -3.73 2.30
CA GLU A 317 29.09 -3.81 3.69
C GLU A 317 29.65 -2.47 4.20
N GLN A 318 30.38 -1.73 3.36
CA GLN A 318 30.92 -0.42 3.73
C GLN A 318 29.80 0.60 3.92
N ALA A 319 28.82 0.62 3.05
CA ALA A 319 27.69 1.53 3.12
C ALA A 319 26.82 1.25 4.37
N ILE A 320 26.45 -0.01 4.59
CA ILE A 320 25.68 -0.43 5.77
C ILE A 320 26.43 -0.08 7.07
N ASN A 321 27.72 -0.41 7.18
CA ASN A 321 28.50 -0.10 8.36
C ASN A 321 28.68 1.40 8.59
N ALA A 322 28.76 2.21 7.54
CA ALA A 322 28.84 3.66 7.66
C ALA A 322 27.54 4.26 8.18
N ILE A 323 26.41 3.85 7.65
CA ILE A 323 25.10 4.30 8.14
C ILE A 323 24.85 3.80 9.56
N TYR A 324 25.10 2.51 9.83
CA TYR A 324 24.99 1.95 11.16
C TYR A 324 25.82 2.75 12.17
N SER A 325 27.08 3.01 11.86
CA SER A 325 27.97 3.78 12.72
C SER A 325 27.55 5.24 12.90
N SER A 326 26.83 5.82 11.92
CA SER A 326 26.33 7.17 11.99
C SER A 326 25.02 7.27 12.80
N LYS A 327 24.11 6.32 12.62
CA LYS A 327 22.80 6.32 13.28
C LYS A 327 22.83 5.73 14.68
N PHE A 328 23.62 4.70 14.90
CA PHE A 328 23.60 3.93 16.14
C PHE A 328 24.31 4.61 17.33
N PRO A 329 25.40 5.39 17.16
CA PRO A 329 25.98 6.18 18.25
C PRO A 329 25.41 7.61 18.34
N MET A 330 24.29 7.89 17.68
CA MET A 330 23.71 9.24 17.66
C MET A 330 23.20 9.70 19.03
N ALA A 331 22.92 11.00 19.13
CA ALA A 331 22.38 11.61 20.34
C ALA A 331 21.28 10.75 20.96
N VAL A 332 21.30 10.57 22.26
CA VAL A 332 20.36 9.74 23.03
C VAL A 332 18.91 9.93 22.59
N THR A 333 18.51 11.17 22.30
CA THR A 333 17.18 11.50 21.81
C THR A 333 16.85 10.89 20.45
N GLU A 334 17.83 10.70 19.55
CA GLU A 334 17.59 10.13 18.22
C GLU A 334 17.60 8.59 18.28
N VAL A 335 18.47 8.00 19.07
CA VAL A 335 18.48 6.54 19.30
C VAL A 335 17.21 6.11 20.04
N VAL A 336 16.82 6.82 21.08
CA VAL A 336 15.57 6.56 21.82
C VAL A 336 14.36 6.81 20.91
N SER A 337 14.35 7.87 20.09
CA SER A 337 13.30 8.13 19.12
C SER A 337 13.23 7.04 18.06
N TYR A 338 14.36 6.60 17.52
CA TYR A 338 14.41 5.52 16.54
C TYR A 338 13.89 4.21 17.16
N TRP A 339 14.29 3.85 18.35
CA TRP A 339 13.91 2.62 19.02
C TRP A 339 12.48 2.64 19.57
N ASN A 340 11.96 3.79 19.95
CA ASN A 340 10.58 3.95 20.44
C ASN A 340 9.56 4.19 19.32
N THR A 341 9.91 4.92 18.26
CA THR A 341 8.94 5.27 17.21
C THR A 341 8.64 4.11 16.26
N ALA A 342 9.54 3.13 16.14
CA ALA A 342 9.34 2.10 15.13
C ALA A 342 8.46 0.94 15.58
N ASN A 343 8.01 0.79 16.83
CA ASN A 343 7.31 -0.43 17.32
C ASN A 343 7.96 -1.77 16.85
N GLN A 344 8.87 -1.67 15.91
CA GLN A 344 9.50 -2.75 15.17
C GLN A 344 10.42 -3.59 16.06
N LEU A 345 11.22 -2.91 16.91
CA LEU A 345 12.12 -3.63 17.83
C LEU A 345 11.33 -4.39 18.91
N ARG A 346 10.23 -3.80 19.42
CA ARG A 346 9.32 -4.50 20.33
C ARG A 346 8.70 -5.71 19.67
N THR A 347 8.20 -5.54 18.45
CA THR A 347 7.63 -6.63 17.66
C THR A 347 8.67 -7.73 17.42
N TYR A 348 9.90 -7.38 17.07
CA TYR A 348 10.98 -8.34 16.88
C TYR A 348 11.31 -9.11 18.18
N PHE A 349 11.42 -8.42 19.32
CA PHE A 349 11.64 -9.08 20.60
C PHE A 349 10.46 -9.94 21.02
N SER A 350 9.23 -9.52 20.75
CA SER A 350 8.04 -10.33 20.99
C SER A 350 8.09 -11.62 20.19
N PHE A 351 8.44 -11.58 18.91
CA PHE A 351 8.62 -12.78 18.10
C PHE A 351 9.76 -13.69 18.59
N LEU A 352 10.85 -13.13 19.08
CA LEU A 352 11.95 -13.94 19.65
C LEU A 352 11.50 -14.66 20.94
N GLU A 353 10.73 -14.00 21.81
CA GLU A 353 10.15 -14.62 23.00
C GLU A 353 9.15 -15.72 22.63
N GLN A 354 8.27 -15.45 21.67
CA GLN A 354 7.34 -16.42 21.15
C GLN A 354 8.06 -17.63 20.55
N GLN A 355 9.09 -17.41 19.74
CA GLN A 355 9.89 -18.49 19.15
C GLN A 355 10.55 -19.34 20.22
N ALA A 356 11.18 -18.73 21.24
CA ALA A 356 11.82 -19.46 22.35
C ALA A 356 10.78 -20.29 23.11
N TYR A 357 9.58 -19.75 23.34
CA TYR A 357 8.48 -20.49 23.92
C TYR A 357 8.07 -21.69 23.02
N PHE A 358 7.81 -21.45 21.72
CA PHE A 358 7.40 -22.53 20.81
C PHE A 358 8.46 -23.64 20.69
N GLU A 359 9.75 -23.31 20.72
CA GLU A 359 10.82 -24.30 20.74
C GLU A 359 10.81 -25.16 22.01
N SER A 360 10.37 -24.63 23.14
CA SER A 360 10.27 -25.34 24.43
C SER A 360 9.11 -26.30 24.53
N VAL A 361 8.08 -26.15 23.68
CA VAL A 361 6.88 -27.02 23.69
C VAL A 361 7.22 -28.40 23.17
N THR A 362 6.96 -29.44 23.96
CA THR A 362 7.29 -30.83 23.61
C THR A 362 6.18 -31.51 22.78
N ASP A 363 4.92 -31.29 23.15
CA ASP A 363 3.76 -31.87 22.47
C ASP A 363 3.11 -30.79 21.57
N LYS A 364 3.71 -30.57 20.40
CA LYS A 364 3.31 -29.52 19.48
C LYS A 364 1.97 -29.80 18.81
N ILE A 365 1.13 -28.79 18.76
CA ILE A 365 -0.09 -28.75 17.95
C ILE A 365 0.34 -28.38 16.54
N THR A 366 0.39 -29.34 15.63
CA THR A 366 0.98 -29.19 14.30
C THR A 366 -0.01 -28.76 13.23
N SER A 367 -1.32 -28.74 13.52
CA SER A 367 -2.36 -28.35 12.58
C SER A 367 -3.57 -27.74 13.28
N VAL A 368 -4.30 -26.92 12.54
CA VAL A 368 -5.57 -26.33 12.96
C VAL A 368 -6.69 -27.36 12.77
N SER A 369 -7.35 -27.78 13.85
CA SER A 369 -8.32 -28.90 13.80
C SER A 369 -9.53 -28.61 12.91
N GLY A 370 -9.88 -27.33 12.69
CA GLY A 370 -10.94 -26.89 11.79
C GLY A 370 -10.54 -26.84 10.31
N ILE A 371 -9.26 -27.00 9.96
CA ILE A 371 -8.79 -27.00 8.58
C ILE A 371 -8.49 -28.42 8.16
N LYS A 372 -9.10 -28.88 7.08
CA LYS A 372 -8.91 -30.24 6.58
C LYS A 372 -8.86 -30.31 5.06
N TYR A 373 -8.04 -31.19 4.56
CA TYR A 373 -8.17 -31.69 3.21
C TYR A 373 -9.33 -32.72 3.23
N ALA A 374 -10.54 -32.25 2.90
CA ALA A 374 -11.79 -32.93 3.25
C ALA A 374 -11.94 -34.32 2.62
N ASN A 375 -11.53 -34.50 1.36
CA ASN A 375 -11.57 -35.79 0.68
C ASN A 375 -10.21 -36.49 0.58
N PHE A 376 -9.31 -36.26 1.55
CA PHE A 376 -7.96 -36.87 1.55
C PHE A 376 -8.00 -38.40 1.72
N THR A 377 -8.84 -38.89 2.63
CA THR A 377 -8.94 -40.34 2.96
C THR A 377 -10.33 -40.92 2.70
N GLU A 378 -11.38 -40.10 2.65
CA GLU A 378 -12.76 -40.50 2.45
C GLU A 378 -13.45 -39.55 1.46
N PRO A 379 -14.44 -40.02 0.69
CA PRO A 379 -15.20 -39.11 -0.18
C PRO A 379 -15.97 -38.06 0.63
N VAL A 380 -16.18 -36.86 0.02
CA VAL A 380 -16.98 -35.80 0.59
C VAL A 380 -18.05 -35.34 -0.40
N THR A 381 -19.21 -34.95 0.11
CA THR A 381 -20.30 -34.38 -0.70
C THR A 381 -20.37 -32.88 -0.48
N VAL A 382 -20.37 -32.10 -1.58
CA VAL A 382 -20.51 -30.62 -1.61
C VAL A 382 -21.61 -30.30 -2.62
N ASN A 383 -22.60 -29.51 -2.21
CA ASN A 383 -23.77 -29.16 -3.05
C ASN A 383 -24.46 -30.40 -3.71
N GLY A 384 -24.45 -31.53 -3.03
CA GLY A 384 -25.05 -32.79 -3.54
C GLY A 384 -24.20 -33.57 -4.55
N VAL A 385 -22.97 -33.10 -4.82
CA VAL A 385 -21.99 -33.81 -5.67
C VAL A 385 -20.96 -34.52 -4.78
N GLU A 386 -20.74 -35.80 -5.03
CA GLU A 386 -19.74 -36.60 -4.33
C GLU A 386 -18.37 -36.45 -4.99
N TYR A 387 -17.37 -36.02 -4.22
CA TYR A 387 -15.96 -35.91 -4.60
C TYR A 387 -15.19 -37.10 -3.98
N ALA A 388 -14.73 -37.99 -4.83
CA ALA A 388 -13.97 -39.20 -4.41
C ALA A 388 -12.58 -38.80 -3.88
N VAL A 389 -11.91 -39.74 -3.22
CA VAL A 389 -10.51 -39.58 -2.81
C VAL A 389 -9.62 -39.40 -4.02
N PRO A 390 -8.83 -38.30 -4.12
CA PRO A 390 -7.94 -38.06 -5.24
C PRO A 390 -6.78 -39.04 -5.31
N THR A 391 -6.48 -39.54 -6.51
CA THR A 391 -5.21 -40.24 -6.80
C THR A 391 -4.29 -39.27 -7.52
N ARG A 392 -2.99 -39.27 -7.21
CA ARG A 392 -2.03 -38.26 -7.70
C ARG A 392 -0.84 -38.92 -8.36
N ASN A 393 -0.27 -38.22 -9.34
CA ASN A 393 1.05 -38.55 -9.88
C ASN A 393 2.18 -38.02 -8.96
N GLU A 394 3.43 -38.23 -9.37
CA GLU A 394 4.61 -37.78 -8.62
C GLU A 394 4.71 -36.25 -8.47
N GLN A 395 4.06 -35.48 -9.35
CA GLN A 395 3.98 -34.03 -9.31
C GLN A 395 2.82 -33.50 -8.45
N GLY A 396 2.04 -34.41 -7.81
CA GLY A 396 0.88 -34.06 -6.98
C GLY A 396 -0.41 -33.76 -7.76
N VAL A 397 -0.40 -33.88 -9.09
CA VAL A 397 -1.58 -33.64 -9.93
C VAL A 397 -2.57 -34.79 -9.80
N VAL A 398 -3.86 -34.45 -9.64
CA VAL A 398 -4.96 -35.40 -9.57
C VAL A 398 -5.09 -36.16 -10.91
N THR A 399 -5.18 -37.47 -10.86
CA THR A 399 -5.20 -38.35 -12.05
C THR A 399 -6.51 -39.11 -12.24
N ASN A 400 -7.37 -39.14 -11.24
CA ASN A 400 -8.74 -39.64 -11.35
C ASN A 400 -9.72 -38.47 -11.56
N ASN A 401 -10.92 -38.78 -12.03
CA ASN A 401 -11.94 -37.76 -12.35
C ASN A 401 -12.63 -37.24 -11.07
N THR A 402 -11.89 -36.51 -10.23
CA THR A 402 -12.40 -35.87 -9.04
C THR A 402 -11.65 -34.54 -8.80
N ASN A 403 -12.15 -33.70 -7.92
CA ASN A 403 -11.50 -32.46 -7.48
C ASN A 403 -11.06 -32.61 -6.02
N GLU A 404 -10.05 -31.84 -5.65
CA GLU A 404 -9.62 -31.72 -4.25
C GLU A 404 -10.57 -30.78 -3.50
N VAL A 405 -10.87 -31.09 -2.23
CA VAL A 405 -11.79 -30.29 -1.41
C VAL A 405 -11.10 -29.89 -0.11
N LEU A 406 -10.96 -28.57 0.08
CA LEU A 406 -10.57 -27.96 1.36
C LEU A 406 -11.81 -27.72 2.20
N SER A 407 -11.76 -28.02 3.50
CA SER A 407 -12.77 -27.56 4.45
C SER A 407 -12.17 -26.67 5.52
N ILE A 408 -12.88 -25.58 5.85
CA ILE A 408 -12.53 -24.68 6.96
C ILE A 408 -13.77 -24.51 7.84
N LYS A 409 -13.62 -24.89 9.12
CA LYS A 409 -14.69 -24.86 10.13
C LYS A 409 -14.44 -23.69 11.09
N ILE A 410 -15.44 -22.85 11.28
CA ILE A 410 -15.42 -21.74 12.24
C ILE A 410 -16.39 -21.97 13.38
N ASN A 411 -16.12 -21.41 14.58
CA ASN A 411 -16.91 -21.68 15.80
C ASN A 411 -18.33 -21.09 15.80
N LYS A 412 -18.65 -20.21 14.85
CA LYS A 412 -19.96 -19.54 14.76
C LYS A 412 -20.30 -19.22 13.31
N VAL A 413 -21.32 -18.42 13.08
CA VAL A 413 -21.53 -17.73 11.81
C VAL A 413 -20.67 -16.46 11.79
N ASP A 414 -19.96 -16.26 10.71
CA ASP A 414 -19.31 -15.00 10.39
C ASP A 414 -19.46 -14.74 8.89
N PRO A 415 -20.31 -13.78 8.47
CA PRO A 415 -20.51 -13.45 7.06
C PRO A 415 -19.25 -12.93 6.36
N LYS A 416 -18.25 -12.44 7.11
CA LYS A 416 -16.98 -11.94 6.57
C LYS A 416 -15.97 -13.06 6.33
N ALA A 417 -16.13 -14.20 6.99
CA ALA A 417 -15.15 -15.29 6.90
C ALA A 417 -14.84 -15.68 5.45
N ILE A 418 -15.85 -15.72 4.59
CA ILE A 418 -15.68 -16.06 3.17
C ILE A 418 -14.73 -15.10 2.44
N LEU A 419 -14.69 -13.81 2.81
CA LEU A 419 -13.77 -12.84 2.24
C LEU A 419 -12.33 -13.13 2.65
N ASN A 420 -12.11 -13.51 3.91
CA ASN A 420 -10.81 -13.92 4.42
C ASN A 420 -10.29 -15.19 3.74
N PHE A 421 -11.22 -16.08 3.29
CA PHE A 421 -10.87 -17.31 2.58
C PHE A 421 -10.57 -17.08 1.08
N GLY A 422 -10.66 -15.85 0.58
CA GLY A 422 -10.26 -15.45 -0.76
C GLY A 422 -8.74 -15.21 -0.92
N PHE A 423 -7.91 -15.63 0.02
CA PHE A 423 -6.46 -15.36 0.04
C PHE A 423 -5.74 -15.79 -1.25
N THR A 424 -4.65 -15.12 -1.57
CA THR A 424 -3.77 -15.44 -2.71
C THR A 424 -3.14 -16.83 -2.56
N VAL A 425 -3.01 -17.55 -3.68
CA VAL A 425 -2.34 -18.86 -3.72
C VAL A 425 -1.06 -18.76 -4.54
N ALA A 426 0.03 -18.51 -3.84
CA ALA A 426 1.38 -18.42 -4.39
C ALA A 426 2.11 -19.78 -4.38
N PRO A 427 3.07 -20.04 -5.28
CA PRO A 427 3.74 -21.32 -5.38
C PRO A 427 4.68 -21.60 -4.19
N MET A 428 4.42 -22.68 -3.45
CA MET A 428 5.26 -23.10 -2.34
C MET A 428 6.72 -23.35 -2.80
N ASN A 429 6.90 -23.89 -3.98
CA ASN A 429 8.24 -24.15 -4.53
C ASN A 429 9.11 -22.90 -4.69
N TYR A 430 8.50 -21.73 -4.84
CA TYR A 430 9.20 -20.46 -4.96
C TYR A 430 9.35 -19.76 -3.61
N TYR A 431 8.29 -19.69 -2.81
CA TYR A 431 8.28 -18.89 -1.59
C TYR A 431 8.80 -19.60 -0.34
N SER A 432 8.80 -20.93 -0.28
CA SER A 432 9.36 -21.69 0.83
C SER A 432 10.83 -22.09 0.62
N SER A 433 11.44 -22.71 1.64
CA SER A 433 12.77 -23.32 1.56
C SER A 433 12.70 -24.78 1.08
N GLN A 434 13.77 -25.25 0.43
CA GLN A 434 13.87 -26.65 -0.01
C GLN A 434 13.78 -27.64 1.17
N GLU A 435 14.21 -27.22 2.35
CA GLU A 435 14.14 -28.02 3.57
C GLU A 435 12.69 -28.24 4.00
N GLU A 436 11.88 -27.16 4.08
CA GLU A 436 10.48 -27.25 4.50
C GLU A 436 9.59 -27.89 3.42
N ILE A 437 9.89 -27.63 2.14
CA ILE A 437 9.26 -28.31 1.01
C ILE A 437 9.42 -29.82 1.09
N ALA A 438 10.62 -30.30 1.42
CA ALA A 438 10.90 -31.73 1.56
C ALA A 438 10.20 -32.41 2.76
N LYS A 439 9.81 -31.63 3.77
CA LYS A 439 9.08 -32.12 4.95
C LYS A 439 7.56 -32.07 4.77
N PHE A 440 7.07 -31.44 3.71
CA PHE A 440 5.64 -31.25 3.51
C PHE A 440 4.85 -32.56 3.58
N ASP A 441 3.78 -32.54 4.37
CA ASP A 441 2.72 -33.56 4.35
C ASP A 441 1.35 -32.85 4.47
N TYR A 442 0.27 -33.49 4.14
CA TYR A 442 -1.06 -32.85 4.13
C TYR A 442 -1.74 -32.82 5.52
N VAL A 443 -1.03 -33.13 6.61
CA VAL A 443 -1.60 -33.33 7.94
C VAL A 443 -0.90 -32.53 9.02
N SER A 444 0.43 -32.42 8.98
CA SER A 444 1.22 -31.90 10.09
C SER A 444 2.35 -30.95 9.70
N ASN A 445 2.72 -30.91 8.44
CA ASN A 445 3.75 -30.00 7.95
C ASN A 445 3.34 -29.39 6.60
N PHE A 446 3.21 -28.09 6.58
CA PHE A 446 2.64 -27.34 5.45
C PHE A 446 3.67 -26.51 4.68
N GLY A 447 4.95 -26.86 4.81
CA GLY A 447 6.03 -26.19 4.08
C GLY A 447 6.47 -24.85 4.70
N ILE A 448 6.15 -24.61 5.96
CA ILE A 448 6.58 -23.45 6.75
C ILE A 448 7.35 -23.91 8.00
N LYS A 449 8.16 -23.03 8.55
CA LYS A 449 8.80 -23.25 9.86
C LYS A 449 7.98 -22.51 10.92
N PHE A 450 7.09 -23.23 11.59
CA PHE A 450 6.14 -22.70 12.54
C PHE A 450 6.76 -21.76 13.58
N GLY A 451 6.19 -20.57 13.75
CA GLY A 451 6.54 -19.59 14.77
C GLY A 451 7.98 -19.09 14.70
N ASN A 452 8.58 -19.09 13.50
CA ASN A 452 9.99 -18.75 13.32
C ASN A 452 10.16 -17.44 12.53
N ILE A 453 10.51 -16.36 13.22
CA ILE A 453 10.67 -15.05 12.59
C ILE A 453 11.83 -15.00 11.57
N GLU A 454 12.92 -15.76 11.81
CA GLU A 454 14.03 -15.81 10.86
C GLU A 454 13.63 -16.49 9.54
N PHE A 455 12.69 -17.45 9.57
CA PHE A 455 12.12 -18.03 8.36
C PHE A 455 11.29 -17.00 7.58
N GLN A 456 10.49 -16.19 8.26
CA GLN A 456 9.75 -15.11 7.63
C GLN A 456 10.69 -14.11 6.95
N ASP A 457 11.72 -13.66 7.65
CA ASP A 457 12.62 -12.61 7.14
C ASP A 457 13.58 -13.12 6.06
N ALA A 458 14.17 -14.33 6.22
CA ALA A 458 15.21 -14.82 5.34
C ALA A 458 14.68 -15.70 4.19
N VAL A 459 13.48 -16.30 4.31
CA VAL A 459 12.94 -17.22 3.31
C VAL A 459 11.75 -16.65 2.57
N ILE A 460 10.72 -16.20 3.29
CA ILE A 460 9.50 -15.65 2.65
C ILE A 460 9.78 -14.25 2.10
N LYS A 461 10.50 -13.40 2.84
CA LYS A 461 10.94 -12.05 2.45
C LYS A 461 12.32 -12.03 1.80
N ASP A 462 12.78 -13.13 1.24
CA ASP A 462 14.02 -13.14 0.47
C ASP A 462 14.03 -12.02 -0.58
N PRO A 463 15.12 -11.25 -0.74
CA PRO A 463 15.18 -10.08 -1.63
C PRO A 463 14.78 -10.37 -3.08
N ASP A 464 15.09 -11.55 -3.59
CA ASP A 464 14.68 -11.94 -4.95
C ASP A 464 13.17 -12.19 -5.03
N LYS A 465 12.59 -12.80 -4.00
CA LYS A 465 11.16 -13.06 -3.89
C LYS A 465 10.33 -11.80 -3.63
N ILE A 466 10.91 -10.81 -2.94
CA ILE A 466 10.31 -9.48 -2.78
C ILE A 466 10.28 -8.75 -4.13
N GLY A 467 11.35 -8.87 -4.91
CA GLY A 467 11.54 -8.07 -6.12
C GLY A 467 10.84 -8.60 -7.37
N VAL A 468 10.55 -9.91 -7.43
CA VAL A 468 10.00 -10.57 -8.63
C VAL A 468 8.88 -11.53 -8.24
N PRO A 469 7.59 -11.18 -8.44
CA PRO A 469 6.47 -12.03 -8.07
C PRO A 469 6.31 -13.20 -9.05
N VAL A 470 6.01 -14.39 -8.53
CA VAL A 470 5.70 -15.60 -9.29
C VAL A 470 4.36 -16.15 -8.84
N GLY A 471 3.48 -16.50 -9.78
CA GLY A 471 2.15 -17.00 -9.48
C GLY A 471 1.44 -17.60 -10.69
N ALA A 472 0.13 -17.79 -10.59
CA ALA A 472 -0.73 -18.36 -11.61
C ALA A 472 -1.61 -17.32 -12.32
N GLY A 473 -1.28 -16.04 -12.22
CA GLY A 473 -2.02 -14.94 -12.83
C GLY A 473 -1.83 -14.82 -14.34
N PRO A 474 -2.53 -13.84 -14.98
CA PRO A 474 -2.54 -13.68 -16.45
C PRO A 474 -1.18 -13.28 -17.02
N TYR A 475 -0.32 -12.67 -16.25
CA TYR A 475 0.99 -12.22 -16.67
C TYR A 475 2.10 -12.77 -15.78
N LYS A 476 3.31 -12.79 -16.31
CA LYS A 476 4.54 -13.13 -15.59
C LYS A 476 5.56 -12.02 -15.76
N ALA A 477 6.47 -11.92 -14.82
CA ALA A 477 7.59 -10.98 -14.87
C ALA A 477 8.46 -11.24 -16.12
N THR A 478 8.92 -10.15 -16.75
CA THR A 478 9.87 -10.18 -17.87
C THR A 478 10.83 -9.01 -17.77
N THR A 479 11.69 -8.85 -18.77
CA THR A 479 12.62 -7.72 -18.90
C THR A 479 12.14 -6.71 -19.93
N SER A 480 12.82 -5.57 -20.03
CA SER A 480 12.57 -4.57 -21.09
C SER A 480 12.68 -5.14 -22.50
N SER A 481 13.46 -6.21 -22.71
CA SER A 481 13.57 -6.90 -23.98
C SER A 481 12.48 -7.97 -24.23
N GLY A 482 11.69 -8.32 -23.20
CA GLY A 482 10.72 -9.41 -23.24
C GLY A 482 11.37 -10.79 -23.01
N ASP A 483 12.56 -10.85 -22.40
CA ASP A 483 13.21 -12.10 -22.02
C ASP A 483 12.79 -12.47 -20.59
N SER A 484 12.02 -13.56 -20.47
CA SER A 484 11.56 -14.10 -19.19
C SER A 484 12.41 -15.28 -18.68
N SER A 485 13.52 -15.60 -19.35
CA SER A 485 14.37 -16.75 -19.00
C SER A 485 15.18 -16.52 -17.73
N LYS A 486 15.54 -15.28 -17.45
CA LYS A 486 16.25 -14.86 -16.25
C LYS A 486 15.81 -13.44 -15.88
N VAL A 487 14.91 -13.34 -14.93
CA VAL A 487 14.39 -12.05 -14.45
C VAL A 487 14.90 -11.82 -13.04
N GLU A 488 15.54 -10.67 -12.85
CA GLU A 488 16.05 -10.20 -11.57
C GLU A 488 15.31 -8.89 -11.22
N LYS A 489 15.28 -8.49 -9.94
CA LYS A 489 14.61 -7.28 -9.46
C LYS A 489 14.92 -6.06 -10.33
N GLY A 490 16.20 -5.78 -10.59
CA GLY A 490 16.65 -4.62 -11.39
C GLY A 490 16.40 -4.74 -12.91
N THR A 491 15.97 -5.91 -13.41
CA THR A 491 15.57 -6.10 -14.82
C THR A 491 14.06 -6.19 -14.99
N PHE A 492 13.34 -6.63 -13.97
CA PHE A 492 11.89 -6.61 -13.90
C PHE A 492 11.36 -5.18 -13.72
N ARG A 493 11.97 -4.42 -12.79
CA ARG A 493 11.75 -2.99 -12.61
C ARG A 493 13.00 -2.23 -12.98
N ALA A 494 12.95 -1.44 -14.03
CA ALA A 494 14.05 -0.61 -14.49
C ALA A 494 13.55 0.71 -15.08
N ASN A 495 14.19 1.84 -14.78
CA ASN A 495 13.85 3.17 -15.27
C ASN A 495 12.37 3.56 -14.97
N ASN A 496 11.90 3.29 -13.77
CA ASN A 496 10.51 3.52 -13.35
C ASN A 496 9.46 2.76 -14.19
N VAL A 497 9.84 1.63 -14.81
CA VAL A 497 8.96 0.75 -15.57
C VAL A 497 9.03 -0.66 -15.03
N VAL A 498 7.88 -1.30 -14.84
CA VAL A 498 7.74 -2.73 -14.53
C VAL A 498 7.27 -3.46 -15.79
N TYR A 499 7.90 -4.59 -16.11
CA TYR A 499 7.72 -5.28 -17.39
C TYR A 499 7.04 -6.62 -17.23
N PHE A 500 5.96 -6.83 -17.94
CA PHE A 500 5.21 -8.09 -17.97
C PHE A 500 5.12 -8.69 -19.38
N GLU A 501 5.12 -10.02 -19.41
CA GLU A 501 4.75 -10.84 -20.58
C GLU A 501 3.57 -11.74 -20.20
N ARG A 502 2.65 -11.99 -21.14
CA ARG A 502 1.53 -12.92 -20.89
C ARG A 502 2.02 -14.26 -20.39
N ASN A 503 1.26 -14.84 -19.47
CA ASN A 503 1.48 -16.17 -18.94
C ASN A 503 0.74 -17.18 -19.82
N GLU A 504 1.46 -17.94 -20.63
CA GLU A 504 0.88 -18.97 -21.52
C GLU A 504 0.26 -20.15 -20.73
N ASN A 505 0.51 -20.23 -19.43
CA ASN A 505 -0.08 -21.24 -18.53
C ASN A 505 -1.34 -20.74 -17.80
N PHE A 506 -1.75 -19.49 -18.04
CA PHE A 506 -2.95 -18.94 -17.41
C PHE A 506 -4.20 -19.69 -17.91
N MET A 507 -5.21 -19.81 -17.04
CA MET A 507 -6.40 -20.61 -17.33
C MET A 507 -7.28 -20.05 -18.46
N PHE A 508 -7.11 -18.77 -18.82
CA PHE A 508 -7.82 -18.13 -19.93
C PHE A 508 -6.87 -17.60 -20.98
N ASP A 509 -7.40 -17.30 -22.17
CA ASP A 509 -6.64 -16.71 -23.27
C ASP A 509 -6.30 -15.24 -22.95
N VAL A 510 -5.01 -14.92 -22.88
CA VAL A 510 -4.52 -13.55 -22.66
C VAL A 510 -4.21 -12.90 -24.00
N LYS A 511 -4.93 -11.82 -24.33
CA LYS A 511 -4.86 -11.20 -25.65
C LYS A 511 -3.55 -10.46 -25.88
N ILE A 512 -3.19 -9.52 -25.00
CA ILE A 512 -2.02 -8.66 -25.12
C ILE A 512 -0.79 -9.38 -24.61
N LYS A 513 0.26 -9.46 -25.43
CA LYS A 513 1.49 -10.18 -25.05
C LYS A 513 2.32 -9.43 -24.03
N TYR A 514 2.48 -8.12 -24.17
CA TYR A 514 3.34 -7.32 -23.30
C TYR A 514 2.59 -6.17 -22.63
N VAL A 515 2.69 -6.08 -21.31
CA VAL A 515 2.15 -4.99 -20.51
C VAL A 515 3.28 -4.37 -19.68
N ASN A 516 3.36 -3.05 -19.67
CA ASN A 516 4.29 -2.32 -18.83
C ASN A 516 3.52 -1.41 -17.88
N PHE A 517 4.02 -1.26 -16.65
CA PHE A 517 3.57 -0.21 -15.74
C PHE A 517 4.65 0.85 -15.63
N GLN A 518 4.31 2.06 -16.04
CA GLN A 518 5.18 3.23 -15.97
C GLN A 518 4.81 4.07 -14.76
N VAL A 519 5.76 4.34 -13.88
CA VAL A 519 5.55 5.29 -12.76
C VAL A 519 5.41 6.70 -13.32
N VAL A 520 4.27 7.34 -13.06
CA VAL A 520 3.95 8.70 -13.51
C VAL A 520 3.33 9.48 -12.36
N PRO A 521 3.91 10.60 -11.93
CA PRO A 521 3.28 11.46 -10.93
C PRO A 521 1.89 11.91 -11.39
N THR A 522 0.91 11.92 -10.48
CA THR A 522 -0.51 12.19 -10.80
C THR A 522 -0.71 13.48 -11.59
N LYS A 523 0.04 14.55 -11.26
CA LYS A 523 -0.02 15.83 -11.97
C LYS A 523 0.41 15.76 -13.44
N ASN A 524 1.18 14.73 -13.83
CA ASN A 524 1.74 14.57 -15.18
C ASN A 524 1.01 13.49 -16.00
N MET A 525 0.03 12.80 -15.44
CA MET A 525 -0.61 11.64 -16.08
C MET A 525 -1.27 11.99 -17.42
N LEU A 526 -1.99 13.09 -17.50
CA LEU A 526 -2.62 13.50 -18.78
C LEU A 526 -1.60 13.94 -19.82
N GLU A 527 -0.49 14.55 -19.43
CA GLU A 527 0.57 14.90 -20.36
C GLU A 527 1.21 13.64 -20.94
N ALA A 528 1.49 12.65 -20.09
CA ALA A 528 2.05 11.37 -20.50
C ALA A 528 1.06 10.58 -21.41
N LEU A 529 -0.24 10.67 -21.15
CA LEU A 529 -1.27 10.09 -22.02
C LEU A 529 -1.31 10.77 -23.39
N PHE A 530 -1.36 12.11 -23.43
CA PHE A 530 -1.48 12.86 -24.68
C PHE A 530 -0.20 12.83 -25.52
N SER A 531 0.98 12.67 -24.89
CA SER A 531 2.23 12.44 -25.58
C SER A 531 2.35 11.02 -26.15
N GLY A 532 1.60 10.07 -25.62
CA GLY A 532 1.65 8.67 -25.98
C GLY A 532 2.71 7.86 -25.22
N ASP A 533 3.29 8.43 -24.16
CA ASP A 533 4.23 7.72 -23.29
C ASP A 533 3.52 6.61 -22.50
N VAL A 534 2.26 6.84 -22.14
CA VAL A 534 1.37 5.85 -21.54
C VAL A 534 0.04 5.79 -22.30
N HIS A 535 -0.68 4.67 -22.20
CA HIS A 535 -1.92 4.45 -22.93
C HIS A 535 -3.17 4.47 -22.07
N PHE A 536 -3.00 4.34 -20.75
CA PHE A 536 -4.05 4.34 -19.76
C PHE A 536 -3.55 5.00 -18.47
N VAL A 537 -4.34 5.92 -17.90
CA VAL A 537 -3.99 6.71 -16.72
C VAL A 537 -5.20 6.88 -15.79
N GLU A 538 -4.91 7.17 -14.52
CA GLU A 538 -5.89 7.52 -13.50
C GLU A 538 -5.60 8.93 -12.95
N PRO A 539 -5.92 10.00 -13.69
CA PRO A 539 -5.70 11.36 -13.25
C PRO A 539 -6.72 11.77 -12.19
N ALA A 540 -6.41 12.80 -11.40
CA ALA A 540 -7.37 13.33 -10.44
C ALA A 540 -8.70 13.71 -11.15
N CYS A 541 -9.83 13.29 -10.59
CA CYS A 541 -11.16 13.59 -11.13
C CYS A 541 -11.54 15.04 -10.83
N LYS A 542 -11.00 15.97 -11.62
CA LYS A 542 -11.26 17.42 -11.57
C LYS A 542 -11.80 17.89 -12.91
N GLN A 543 -12.63 18.94 -12.88
CA GLN A 543 -13.23 19.52 -14.08
C GLN A 543 -12.20 19.81 -15.18
N GLU A 544 -11.07 20.43 -14.80
CA GLU A 544 -10.00 20.75 -15.73
C GLU A 544 -9.51 19.51 -16.50
N ASN A 545 -9.27 18.39 -15.80
CA ASN A 545 -8.79 17.16 -16.41
C ASN A 545 -9.84 16.54 -17.34
N VAL A 546 -11.10 16.55 -16.93
CA VAL A 546 -12.23 16.06 -17.74
C VAL A 546 -12.39 16.90 -19.02
N ASP A 547 -12.33 18.22 -18.90
CA ASP A 547 -12.46 19.11 -20.06
C ASP A 547 -11.30 18.91 -21.04
N ARG A 548 -10.09 18.77 -20.53
CA ARG A 548 -8.90 18.48 -21.36
C ARG A 548 -9.02 17.15 -22.11
N ILE A 549 -9.58 16.11 -21.49
CA ILE A 549 -9.82 14.83 -22.17
C ILE A 549 -10.88 15.02 -23.25
N LYS A 550 -12.00 15.70 -22.96
CA LYS A 550 -13.07 15.99 -23.93
C LYS A 550 -12.58 16.79 -25.12
N GLU A 551 -11.73 17.80 -24.89
CA GLU A 551 -11.10 18.58 -25.97
C GLU A 551 -10.20 17.73 -26.88
N ASN A 552 -9.64 16.65 -26.34
CA ASN A 552 -8.79 15.72 -27.07
C ASN A 552 -9.50 14.46 -27.58
N GLN A 553 -10.82 14.34 -27.40
CA GLN A 553 -11.58 13.17 -27.85
C GLN A 553 -11.47 12.94 -29.37
N ALA A 554 -11.46 14.00 -30.16
CA ALA A 554 -11.23 13.93 -31.61
C ALA A 554 -9.82 13.43 -31.99
N ASN A 555 -8.86 13.48 -31.06
CA ASN A 555 -7.50 12.95 -31.24
C ASN A 555 -7.36 11.50 -30.78
N GLY A 556 -8.45 10.87 -30.32
CA GLY A 556 -8.48 9.46 -29.92
C GLY A 556 -8.20 9.24 -28.43
N PHE A 557 -8.65 10.16 -27.57
CA PHE A 557 -8.62 9.99 -26.12
C PHE A 557 -10.03 9.99 -25.56
N ASP A 558 -10.31 9.08 -24.62
CA ASP A 558 -11.60 9.00 -23.95
C ASP A 558 -11.42 8.68 -22.48
N SER A 559 -12.50 8.69 -21.70
CA SER A 559 -12.47 8.43 -20.26
C SER A 559 -13.76 7.84 -19.74
N ASN A 560 -13.61 7.12 -18.60
CA ASN A 560 -14.71 6.68 -17.76
C ASN A 560 -14.54 7.23 -16.36
N ALA A 561 -15.63 7.67 -15.74
CA ALA A 561 -15.66 8.00 -14.33
C ALA A 561 -16.32 6.85 -13.57
N VAL A 562 -15.67 6.34 -12.53
CA VAL A 562 -16.13 5.21 -11.73
C VAL A 562 -16.25 5.66 -10.28
N MET A 563 -17.42 5.42 -9.69
CA MET A 563 -17.66 5.74 -8.28
C MET A 563 -16.63 5.06 -7.39
N THR A 564 -16.06 5.77 -6.40
CA THR A 564 -15.12 5.19 -5.44
C THR A 564 -15.83 4.30 -4.42
N ASN A 565 -15.10 3.40 -3.77
CA ASN A 565 -15.63 2.64 -2.64
C ASN A 565 -15.36 3.36 -1.32
N GLY A 566 -15.88 4.58 -1.19
CA GLY A 566 -15.69 5.40 0.01
C GLY A 566 -16.55 6.66 -0.08
N TYR A 567 -16.68 7.39 1.03
CA TYR A 567 -17.45 8.62 1.07
C TYR A 567 -16.86 9.63 2.06
N GLY A 568 -17.09 10.92 1.76
CA GLY A 568 -16.74 12.01 2.66
C GLY A 568 -17.84 12.27 3.68
N TYR A 569 -17.44 12.65 4.88
CA TYR A 569 -18.35 12.95 5.97
C TYR A 569 -17.88 14.12 6.84
N ILE A 570 -18.78 14.68 7.61
CA ILE A 570 -18.49 15.61 8.71
C ILE A 570 -18.82 14.90 10.03
N GLY A 571 -17.83 14.78 10.91
CA GLY A 571 -17.96 14.15 12.22
C GLY A 571 -18.12 15.16 13.33
N ILE A 572 -18.84 14.78 14.39
CA ILE A 572 -19.08 15.58 15.62
C ILE A 572 -18.84 14.71 16.85
N ASN A 573 -17.94 15.12 17.73
CA ASN A 573 -17.66 14.41 18.98
C ASN A 573 -18.70 14.75 20.06
N ALA A 574 -19.50 13.75 20.47
CA ALA A 574 -20.53 13.91 21.48
C ALA A 574 -19.97 14.19 22.89
N GLU A 575 -18.75 13.79 23.20
CA GLU A 575 -18.09 14.15 24.46
C GLU A 575 -17.81 15.65 24.54
N LYS A 576 -17.41 16.27 23.41
CA LYS A 576 -17.09 17.69 23.30
C LYS A 576 -18.32 18.56 23.04
N ILE A 577 -19.36 18.01 22.41
CA ILE A 577 -20.68 18.63 22.20
C ILE A 577 -21.77 17.73 22.79
N PRO A 578 -21.98 17.77 24.12
CA PRO A 578 -22.82 16.79 24.79
C PRO A 578 -24.31 16.84 24.44
N SER A 579 -24.84 18.02 24.09
CA SER A 579 -26.27 18.15 23.73
C SER A 579 -26.55 17.62 22.35
N LEU A 580 -27.43 16.65 22.23
CA LEU A 580 -27.91 16.09 20.97
C LEU A 580 -28.54 17.15 20.07
N GLU A 581 -29.33 18.07 20.65
CA GLU A 581 -29.98 19.18 19.91
C GLU A 581 -28.94 20.15 19.33
N VAL A 582 -27.85 20.42 20.05
CA VAL A 582 -26.76 21.25 19.55
C VAL A 582 -26.08 20.57 18.35
N ARG A 583 -25.81 19.26 18.43
CA ARG A 583 -25.25 18.50 17.31
C ARG A 583 -26.19 18.51 16.10
N LYS A 584 -27.48 18.29 16.32
CA LYS A 584 -28.53 18.38 15.28
C LYS A 584 -28.58 19.79 14.65
N ALA A 585 -28.48 20.84 15.47
CA ALA A 585 -28.47 22.23 14.96
C ALA A 585 -27.25 22.48 14.04
N ILE A 586 -26.07 21.93 14.39
CA ILE A 586 -24.90 21.98 13.52
C ILE A 586 -25.15 21.24 12.20
N MET A 587 -25.69 20.02 12.25
CA MET A 587 -25.95 19.23 11.04
C MET A 587 -26.98 19.88 10.11
N TYR A 588 -28.06 20.46 10.64
CA TYR A 588 -29.03 21.20 9.83
C TYR A 588 -28.45 22.49 9.18
N ALA A 589 -27.40 23.06 9.76
CA ALA A 589 -26.72 24.22 9.19
C ALA A 589 -25.80 23.86 8.01
N ILE A 590 -25.44 22.59 7.85
CA ILE A 590 -24.50 22.13 6.83
C ILE A 590 -25.24 21.84 5.51
N ASN A 591 -24.91 22.58 4.46
CA ASN A 591 -25.33 22.25 3.11
C ASN A 591 -24.31 21.30 2.47
N THR A 592 -24.67 20.02 2.40
CA THR A 592 -23.82 18.96 1.83
C THR A 592 -23.64 19.11 0.31
N GLN A 593 -24.53 19.83 -0.38
CA GLN A 593 -24.47 20.03 -1.83
C GLN A 593 -23.17 20.73 -2.26
N TYR A 594 -22.61 21.62 -1.42
CA TYR A 594 -21.33 22.27 -1.75
C TYR A 594 -20.16 21.28 -1.84
N ALA A 595 -20.19 20.19 -1.07
CA ALA A 595 -19.15 19.15 -1.15
C ALA A 595 -19.33 18.29 -2.41
N VAL A 596 -20.58 18.06 -2.84
CA VAL A 596 -20.88 17.40 -4.12
C VAL A 596 -20.46 18.29 -5.29
N ASP A 597 -20.78 19.57 -5.25
CA ASP A 597 -20.48 20.52 -6.32
C ASP A 597 -18.96 20.75 -6.50
N TYR A 598 -18.15 20.52 -5.45
CA TYR A 598 -16.70 20.61 -5.53
C TYR A 598 -16.11 19.70 -6.63
N TYR A 599 -16.75 18.59 -6.93
CA TYR A 599 -16.29 17.62 -7.96
C TYR A 599 -17.01 17.78 -9.31
N PHE A 600 -17.73 18.88 -9.52
CA PHE A 600 -18.30 19.32 -10.82
C PHE A 600 -19.13 18.25 -11.57
N GLY A 601 -19.95 17.49 -10.84
CA GLY A 601 -20.79 16.43 -11.41
C GLY A 601 -20.14 15.05 -11.46
N TYR A 602 -18.94 14.89 -10.91
CA TYR A 602 -18.22 13.60 -10.76
C TYR A 602 -18.24 13.09 -9.32
N SER A 603 -19.27 13.48 -8.59
CA SER A 603 -19.60 12.94 -7.28
C SER A 603 -21.09 12.77 -7.12
N HIS A 604 -21.47 12.04 -6.11
CA HIS A 604 -22.83 11.71 -5.81
C HIS A 604 -23.18 12.19 -4.40
N SER A 605 -24.39 12.70 -4.22
CA SER A 605 -24.94 12.92 -2.89
C SER A 605 -25.09 11.58 -2.18
N ILE A 606 -24.81 11.54 -0.91
CA ILE A 606 -24.96 10.36 -0.05
C ILE A 606 -25.78 10.74 1.19
N THR A 607 -26.74 9.90 1.58
CA THR A 607 -27.74 10.24 2.60
C THR A 607 -27.62 9.42 3.87
N ARG A 608 -26.87 8.33 3.83
CA ARG A 608 -26.57 7.47 4.98
C ARG A 608 -25.06 7.15 5.00
N PRO A 609 -24.47 6.92 6.17
CA PRO A 609 -23.03 6.68 6.34
C PRO A 609 -22.62 5.26 5.90
N MET A 610 -22.79 4.96 4.63
CA MET A 610 -22.38 3.75 3.93
C MET A 610 -22.13 4.10 2.46
N THR A 611 -21.11 3.50 1.85
CA THR A 611 -20.84 3.71 0.42
C THR A 611 -22.02 3.25 -0.45
N LYS A 612 -22.37 4.04 -1.47
CA LYS A 612 -23.43 3.66 -2.45
C LYS A 612 -23.03 2.45 -3.31
N ALA A 613 -21.75 2.11 -3.33
CA ALA A 613 -21.27 0.90 -3.98
C ALA A 613 -21.58 -0.38 -3.19
N SER A 614 -21.93 -0.26 -1.90
CA SER A 614 -22.29 -1.41 -1.06
C SER A 614 -23.62 -2.03 -1.51
N TRP A 615 -23.64 -3.35 -1.58
CA TRP A 615 -24.88 -4.10 -1.81
C TRP A 615 -25.95 -3.85 -0.74
N ALA A 616 -25.55 -3.42 0.46
CA ALA A 616 -26.43 -3.14 1.59
C ALA A 616 -26.88 -1.68 1.67
N TYR A 617 -26.43 -0.80 0.77
CA TYR A 617 -26.81 0.60 0.80
C TYR A 617 -28.34 0.77 0.71
N PRO A 618 -28.98 1.54 1.62
CA PRO A 618 -30.42 1.68 1.67
C PRO A 618 -30.92 2.68 0.60
N THR A 619 -31.16 2.21 -0.61
CA THR A 619 -31.60 3.04 -1.76
C THR A 619 -32.86 3.84 -1.49
N ALA A 620 -33.81 3.31 -0.69
CA ALA A 620 -35.02 4.03 -0.27
C ALA A 620 -34.69 5.30 0.54
N ALA A 621 -33.55 5.33 1.24
CA ALA A 621 -33.10 6.51 1.97
C ALA A 621 -32.66 7.65 1.03
N ASP A 622 -32.13 7.31 -0.14
CA ASP A 622 -31.80 8.31 -1.17
C ASP A 622 -33.08 8.98 -1.75
N GLU A 623 -34.11 8.21 -1.96
CA GLU A 623 -35.42 8.72 -2.42
C GLU A 623 -36.03 9.65 -1.38
N ALA A 624 -35.85 9.39 -0.09
CA ALA A 624 -36.28 10.26 1.00
C ALA A 624 -35.43 11.52 1.15
N GLY A 625 -34.18 11.51 0.62
CA GLY A 625 -33.24 12.61 0.66
C GLY A 625 -32.40 12.67 1.94
N GLN A 626 -31.73 13.81 2.15
CA GLN A 626 -30.86 14.02 3.30
C GLN A 626 -31.61 13.94 4.63
N TYR A 627 -31.04 13.22 5.60
CA TYR A 627 -31.62 13.06 6.95
C TYR A 627 -31.68 14.43 7.67
N TYR A 628 -30.61 15.19 7.66
CA TYR A 628 -30.55 16.57 8.12
C TYR A 628 -30.58 17.50 6.90
N LYS A 629 -31.80 17.72 6.36
CA LYS A 629 -31.94 18.53 5.15
C LYS A 629 -31.70 20.00 5.45
N PHE A 630 -30.67 20.56 4.81
CA PHE A 630 -30.44 22.00 4.84
C PHE A 630 -31.54 22.73 4.06
N ASP A 631 -32.07 23.79 4.65
CA ASP A 631 -33.03 24.70 4.00
C ASP A 631 -32.75 26.15 4.44
N SER A 632 -32.33 26.99 3.51
CA SER A 632 -31.92 28.36 3.77
C SER A 632 -33.03 29.22 4.41
N ASP A 633 -34.28 28.92 4.14
CA ASP A 633 -35.43 29.71 4.59
C ASP A 633 -35.83 29.36 6.02
N THR A 634 -35.60 28.12 6.46
CA THR A 634 -36.05 27.59 7.76
C THR A 634 -34.92 27.25 8.73
N VAL A 635 -33.65 27.20 8.29
CA VAL A 635 -32.53 26.78 9.15
C VAL A 635 -32.38 27.63 10.42
N ALA A 636 -32.64 28.94 10.35
CA ALA A 636 -32.54 29.81 11.51
C ALA A 636 -33.59 29.49 12.58
N GLU A 637 -34.82 29.21 12.16
CA GLU A 637 -35.94 28.80 13.05
C GLU A 637 -35.67 27.39 13.63
N THR A 638 -35.15 26.50 12.80
CA THR A 638 -34.74 25.13 13.24
C THR A 638 -33.70 25.21 14.34
N ILE A 639 -32.61 25.99 14.14
CA ILE A 639 -31.59 26.21 15.14
C ILE A 639 -32.17 26.77 16.43
N GLU A 640 -33.01 27.84 16.35
CA GLU A 640 -33.63 28.44 17.53
C GLU A 640 -34.50 27.44 18.28
N THR A 641 -35.26 26.63 17.57
CA THR A 641 -36.12 25.60 18.16
C THR A 641 -35.31 24.54 18.89
N LEU A 642 -34.29 24.01 18.29
CA LEU A 642 -33.38 23.01 18.90
C LEU A 642 -32.66 23.58 20.11
N MET A 643 -32.17 24.81 20.04
CA MET A 643 -31.51 25.43 21.18
C MET A 643 -32.46 25.69 22.37
N LYS A 644 -33.74 26.01 22.09
CA LYS A 644 -34.78 26.11 23.14
C LYS A 644 -35.10 24.75 23.77
N GLN A 645 -35.19 23.69 22.94
CA GLN A 645 -35.40 22.33 23.42
C GLN A 645 -34.26 21.87 24.32
N ALA A 646 -33.02 22.23 23.98
CA ALA A 646 -31.82 21.94 24.76
C ALA A 646 -31.66 22.81 26.03
N GLY A 647 -32.55 23.77 26.25
CA GLY A 647 -32.50 24.67 27.41
C GLY A 647 -31.38 25.73 27.33
N PHE A 648 -30.85 26.01 26.14
CA PHE A 648 -29.81 27.02 25.94
C PHE A 648 -30.42 28.42 25.82
N THR A 649 -29.76 29.40 26.41
CA THR A 649 -30.09 30.83 26.33
C THR A 649 -28.87 31.63 25.83
N LYS A 650 -29.09 32.80 25.22
CA LYS A 650 -27.99 33.64 24.77
C LYS A 650 -27.38 34.43 25.94
N ASN A 651 -26.05 34.35 26.12
CA ASN A 651 -25.31 35.12 27.09
C ASN A 651 -25.19 36.62 26.69
N SER A 652 -24.43 37.42 27.46
CA SER A 652 -24.24 38.84 27.20
C SER A 652 -23.53 39.17 25.88
N LYS A 653 -22.89 38.18 25.26
CA LYS A 653 -22.25 38.26 23.93
C LYS A 653 -23.17 37.76 22.80
N GLY A 654 -24.40 37.36 23.13
CA GLY A 654 -25.33 36.78 22.15
C GLY A 654 -25.07 35.32 21.80
N ILE A 655 -24.17 34.64 22.53
CA ILE A 655 -23.80 33.25 22.26
C ILE A 655 -24.60 32.33 23.17
N TYR A 656 -25.14 31.25 22.62
CA TYR A 656 -25.91 30.24 23.35
C TYR A 656 -25.05 29.54 24.42
N THR A 657 -25.62 29.41 25.63
CA THR A 657 -25.05 28.69 26.77
C THR A 657 -26.17 28.14 27.67
N ASN A 658 -25.90 27.03 28.36
CA ASN A 658 -26.75 26.50 29.43
C ASN A 658 -26.09 26.65 30.82
N GLY A 659 -25.00 27.42 30.91
CA GLY A 659 -24.20 27.58 32.12
C GLY A 659 -22.97 26.65 32.17
N ASP A 660 -23.15 25.40 31.84
CA ASP A 660 -22.08 24.40 31.83
C ASP A 660 -21.33 24.37 30.48
N HIS A 661 -22.04 24.64 29.40
CA HIS A 661 -21.52 24.57 28.03
C HIS A 661 -21.89 25.85 27.25
N THR A 662 -20.92 26.35 26.50
CA THR A 662 -21.10 27.51 25.62
C THR A 662 -20.84 27.06 24.18
N CYS A 663 -21.70 27.46 23.23
CA CYS A 663 -21.62 27.07 21.82
C CYS A 663 -20.49 27.81 21.10
N LYS A 664 -19.26 27.42 21.45
CA LYS A 664 -18.02 27.90 20.84
C LYS A 664 -17.21 26.70 20.33
N TYR A 665 -16.98 26.65 18.99
CA TYR A 665 -16.40 25.47 18.36
C TYR A 665 -15.38 25.82 17.29
N VAL A 666 -14.45 24.89 17.06
CA VAL A 666 -13.56 24.88 15.90
C VAL A 666 -13.99 23.72 14.98
N PHE A 667 -14.27 24.04 13.73
CA PHE A 667 -14.50 23.08 12.68
C PHE A 667 -13.18 22.86 11.94
N THR A 668 -12.69 21.63 11.92
CA THR A 668 -11.35 21.29 11.43
C THR A 668 -11.40 20.60 10.08
N ILE A 669 -10.60 21.04 9.12
CA ILE A 669 -10.30 20.34 7.87
C ILE A 669 -8.82 19.92 7.86
N ALA A 670 -8.51 18.78 7.24
CA ALA A 670 -7.14 18.32 7.14
C ALA A 670 -6.34 19.14 6.11
N GLY A 671 -5.04 19.34 6.38
CA GLY A 671 -4.13 20.05 5.50
C GLY A 671 -3.80 21.46 5.98
N ASP A 672 -3.12 22.21 5.12
CA ASP A 672 -2.63 23.58 5.38
C ASP A 672 -3.37 24.66 4.56
N THR A 673 -4.31 24.25 3.71
CA THR A 673 -5.05 25.11 2.81
C THR A 673 -6.57 24.95 2.96
N THR A 674 -7.33 25.85 2.34
CA THR A 674 -8.79 25.79 2.26
C THR A 674 -9.30 25.08 0.99
N ASP A 675 -8.41 24.56 0.15
CA ASP A 675 -8.78 23.75 -1.02
C ASP A 675 -9.15 22.33 -0.54
N HIS A 676 -10.38 22.20 -0.08
CA HIS A 676 -10.89 20.97 0.51
C HIS A 676 -12.40 20.85 0.22
N PRO A 677 -12.92 19.67 -0.19
CA PRO A 677 -14.32 19.49 -0.58
C PRO A 677 -15.34 19.92 0.50
N ALA A 678 -15.01 19.71 1.77
CA ALA A 678 -15.91 20.10 2.87
C ALA A 678 -15.78 21.57 3.30
N TYR A 679 -14.79 22.33 2.79
CA TYR A 679 -14.52 23.67 3.30
C TYR A 679 -15.72 24.61 3.15
N LEU A 680 -16.31 24.67 1.96
CA LEU A 680 -17.42 25.57 1.71
C LEU A 680 -18.67 25.19 2.50
N SER A 681 -18.96 23.89 2.63
CA SER A 681 -20.05 23.38 3.48
C SER A 681 -19.87 23.80 4.95
N MET A 682 -18.67 23.59 5.51
CA MET A 682 -18.36 23.94 6.90
C MET A 682 -18.31 25.47 7.12
N LYS A 683 -17.75 26.21 6.16
CA LYS A 683 -17.65 27.67 6.26
C LYS A 683 -19.02 28.36 6.24
N THR A 684 -19.89 27.92 5.31
CA THR A 684 -21.25 28.45 5.22
C THR A 684 -22.06 28.08 6.47
N ALA A 685 -21.91 26.84 6.96
CA ALA A 685 -22.53 26.42 8.22
C ALA A 685 -22.06 27.26 9.40
N ALA A 686 -20.75 27.54 9.52
CA ALA A 686 -20.19 28.41 10.56
C ALA A 686 -20.77 29.83 10.48
N ASP A 687 -20.91 30.42 9.29
CA ASP A 687 -21.49 31.74 9.10
C ASP A 687 -22.99 31.78 9.54
N ILE A 688 -23.77 30.75 9.18
CA ILE A 688 -25.17 30.60 9.61
C ILE A 688 -25.27 30.45 11.13
N LEU A 689 -24.46 29.57 11.72
CA LEU A 689 -24.44 29.33 13.17
C LEU A 689 -24.03 30.61 13.93
N ASN A 690 -23.01 31.33 13.45
CA ASN A 690 -22.56 32.59 14.06
C ASN A 690 -23.66 33.67 14.02
N ALA A 691 -24.39 33.78 12.89
CA ALA A 691 -25.54 34.68 12.78
C ALA A 691 -26.67 34.31 13.75
N ASN A 692 -26.75 33.04 14.18
CA ASN A 692 -27.81 32.51 15.04
C ASN A 692 -27.39 32.26 16.51
N GLY A 693 -26.21 32.74 16.93
CA GLY A 693 -25.83 32.75 18.34
C GLY A 693 -24.82 31.67 18.74
N PHE A 694 -24.02 31.22 17.80
CA PHE A 694 -22.82 30.40 18.04
C PHE A 694 -21.55 31.25 17.88
N ASP A 695 -20.39 30.70 18.25
CA ASP A 695 -19.05 31.22 17.96
C ASP A 695 -18.24 30.09 17.33
N VAL A 696 -18.27 30.01 16.00
CA VAL A 696 -17.68 28.93 15.21
C VAL A 696 -16.60 29.47 14.28
N GLU A 697 -15.45 28.82 14.28
CA GLU A 697 -14.33 29.09 13.38
C GLU A 697 -13.98 27.83 12.56
N VAL A 698 -13.70 27.98 11.26
CA VAL A 698 -13.23 26.88 10.41
C VAL A 698 -11.74 27.02 10.19
N LYS A 699 -10.96 25.97 10.51
CA LYS A 699 -9.49 25.97 10.41
C LYS A 699 -8.96 24.75 9.66
N PRO A 700 -8.04 24.99 8.71
CA PRO A 700 -7.13 23.93 8.27
C PRO A 700 -6.18 23.54 9.41
N ASP A 701 -5.83 22.26 9.49
CA ASP A 701 -4.87 21.74 10.46
C ASP A 701 -4.06 20.60 9.87
N ILE A 702 -2.77 20.79 9.71
CA ILE A 702 -1.85 19.76 9.19
C ILE A 702 -1.77 18.52 10.09
N ASN A 703 -2.06 18.69 11.39
CA ASN A 703 -2.09 17.59 12.36
C ASN A 703 -3.50 17.02 12.58
N ALA A 704 -4.47 17.35 11.73
CA ALA A 704 -5.86 16.93 11.91
C ALA A 704 -6.00 15.41 12.07
N LEU A 705 -5.31 14.60 11.26
CA LEU A 705 -5.38 13.14 11.33
C LEU A 705 -4.83 12.60 12.67
N LYS A 706 -3.72 13.16 13.17
CA LYS A 706 -3.18 12.78 14.48
C LYS A 706 -4.14 13.13 15.60
N LYS A 707 -4.74 14.34 15.56
CA LYS A 707 -5.74 14.77 16.53
C LYS A 707 -7.02 13.94 16.47
N LEU A 708 -7.42 13.54 15.25
CA LEU A 708 -8.55 12.64 15.05
C LEU A 708 -8.30 11.28 15.70
N ASN A 709 -7.16 10.66 15.47
CA ASN A 709 -6.81 9.38 16.07
C ASN A 709 -6.80 9.41 17.61
N ASN A 710 -6.54 10.58 18.20
CA ASN A 710 -6.56 10.78 19.66
C ASN A 710 -7.95 11.15 20.21
N GLY A 711 -8.97 11.35 19.37
CA GLY A 711 -10.29 11.87 19.80
C GLY A 711 -10.30 13.34 20.20
N ASP A 712 -9.33 14.15 19.72
CA ASP A 712 -9.14 15.54 20.15
C ASP A 712 -10.01 16.55 19.37
N LEU A 713 -10.54 16.17 18.21
CA LEU A 713 -11.34 17.06 17.37
C LEU A 713 -12.78 17.20 17.88
N THR A 714 -13.38 18.36 17.63
CA THR A 714 -14.77 18.67 18.04
C THR A 714 -15.74 18.46 16.89
N VAL A 715 -15.48 19.11 15.74
CA VAL A 715 -16.16 18.92 14.48
C VAL A 715 -15.08 18.86 13.40
N TRP A 716 -15.15 17.87 12.52
CA TRP A 716 -14.10 17.67 11.50
C TRP A 716 -14.70 17.15 10.21
N ALA A 717 -13.95 17.31 9.12
CA ALA A 717 -14.22 16.64 7.86
C ALA A 717 -13.18 15.53 7.62
N ALA A 718 -13.65 14.37 7.18
CA ALA A 718 -12.83 13.23 6.81
C ALA A 718 -13.52 12.38 5.73
N ALA A 719 -12.89 11.29 5.33
CA ALA A 719 -13.49 10.32 4.42
C ALA A 719 -13.20 8.89 4.90
N TRP A 720 -14.15 7.99 4.64
CA TRP A 720 -14.00 6.56 4.83
C TRP A 720 -13.61 5.89 3.52
N GLY A 721 -12.67 4.95 3.57
CA GLY A 721 -12.58 3.87 2.60
C GLY A 721 -13.39 2.68 3.12
N ALA A 722 -14.27 2.13 2.32
CA ALA A 722 -15.12 1.01 2.71
C ALA A 722 -14.51 -0.33 2.27
N GLY A 723 -14.67 -1.37 3.10
CA GLY A 723 -14.47 -2.75 2.69
C GLY A 723 -15.62 -3.26 1.81
N VAL A 724 -15.52 -4.49 1.35
CA VAL A 724 -16.58 -5.16 0.60
C VAL A 724 -17.77 -5.49 1.50
N ASP A 725 -17.50 -6.03 2.69
CA ASP A 725 -18.55 -6.31 3.67
C ASP A 725 -18.96 -5.03 4.40
N PRO A 726 -20.27 -4.75 4.48
CA PRO A 726 -20.79 -3.55 5.12
C PRO A 726 -20.85 -3.61 6.65
N ASP A 727 -20.04 -4.46 7.29
CA ASP A 727 -20.00 -4.58 8.75
C ASP A 727 -19.71 -3.28 9.45
N MET A 728 -20.63 -2.86 10.31
CA MET A 728 -20.58 -1.59 11.04
C MET A 728 -19.90 -1.70 12.41
N TYR A 729 -19.46 -2.91 12.83
CA TYR A 729 -18.95 -3.15 14.19
C TYR A 729 -17.77 -2.26 14.54
N GLN A 730 -16.76 -2.23 13.70
CA GLN A 730 -15.53 -1.48 13.98
C GLN A 730 -15.80 0.00 14.22
N VAL A 731 -16.74 0.58 13.49
CA VAL A 731 -16.99 2.03 13.49
C VAL A 731 -18.00 2.45 14.54
N TYR A 732 -19.02 1.64 14.81
CA TYR A 732 -20.18 2.08 15.60
C TYR A 732 -20.57 1.18 16.77
N HIS A 733 -19.99 -0.02 16.90
CA HIS A 733 -20.36 -0.90 18.01
C HIS A 733 -19.77 -0.40 19.34
N LYS A 734 -20.54 -0.47 20.42
CA LYS A 734 -20.16 0.00 21.77
C LYS A 734 -18.90 -0.68 22.34
N ASP A 735 -18.65 -1.94 21.94
CA ASP A 735 -17.52 -2.76 22.40
C ASP A 735 -16.33 -2.71 21.40
N SER A 736 -16.38 -1.86 20.39
CA SER A 736 -15.26 -1.65 19.49
C SER A 736 -14.17 -0.79 20.14
N GLU A 737 -12.92 -1.25 20.07
CA GLU A 737 -11.74 -0.53 20.56
C GLU A 737 -11.12 0.41 19.51
N ALA A 738 -11.76 0.57 18.35
CA ALA A 738 -11.26 1.43 17.29
C ALA A 738 -11.31 2.92 17.67
N SER A 739 -10.36 3.71 17.17
CA SER A 739 -10.31 5.17 17.41
C SER A 739 -11.57 5.92 16.94
N SER A 740 -12.33 5.34 15.99
CA SER A 740 -13.61 5.89 15.54
C SER A 740 -14.62 6.07 16.67
N THR A 741 -14.70 5.12 17.60
CA THR A 741 -15.63 5.23 18.75
C THR A 741 -15.23 6.34 19.72
N LEU A 742 -13.93 6.62 19.89
CA LEU A 742 -13.44 7.80 20.62
C LEU A 742 -13.86 9.09 19.92
N ASN A 743 -13.80 9.12 18.60
CA ASN A 743 -14.19 10.29 17.82
C ASN A 743 -15.68 10.60 17.94
N TRP A 744 -16.53 9.58 18.00
CA TRP A 744 -17.98 9.77 18.24
C TRP A 744 -18.28 10.19 19.68
N GLY A 745 -17.32 10.05 20.62
CA GLY A 745 -17.49 10.39 22.04
C GLY A 745 -18.11 9.25 22.87
N TYR A 746 -17.99 8.00 22.44
CA TYR A 746 -18.56 6.81 23.09
C TYR A 746 -18.07 6.65 24.52
N ARG A 747 -16.84 7.03 24.84
CA ARG A 747 -16.33 7.02 26.21
C ARG A 747 -17.22 7.79 27.18
N ALA A 748 -17.72 8.96 26.78
CA ALA A 748 -18.60 9.77 27.61
C ALA A 748 -20.03 9.22 27.59
N ILE A 749 -20.53 8.75 26.44
CA ILE A 749 -21.86 8.16 26.28
C ILE A 749 -22.00 6.92 27.17
N LEU A 750 -21.09 5.96 27.07
CA LEU A 750 -21.11 4.69 27.80
C LEU A 750 -20.95 4.90 29.31
N LYS A 751 -20.13 5.89 29.73
CA LYS A 751 -20.01 6.27 31.13
C LYS A 751 -21.28 6.89 31.70
N ASN A 752 -22.01 7.61 30.88
CA ASN A 752 -23.29 8.29 31.16
C ASN A 752 -23.34 8.97 32.54
N ALA A 753 -22.31 9.74 32.91
CA ALA A 753 -22.19 10.36 34.21
C ALA A 753 -23.35 11.32 34.49
N GLY A 754 -24.16 11.01 35.51
CA GLY A 754 -25.31 11.80 35.94
C GLY A 754 -26.52 11.74 35.01
N GLY A 755 -26.63 10.72 34.15
CA GLY A 755 -27.73 10.56 33.18
C GLY A 755 -27.71 11.59 32.04
N LYS A 756 -26.51 12.09 31.70
CA LYS A 756 -26.35 13.17 30.72
C LYS A 756 -26.56 12.70 29.28
N TYR A 757 -26.36 11.42 29.03
CA TYR A 757 -26.43 10.76 27.72
C TYR A 757 -27.46 9.63 27.67
N ASP A 758 -28.53 9.67 28.49
CA ASP A 758 -29.53 8.59 28.55
C ASP A 758 -30.10 8.23 27.16
N ARG A 759 -30.35 9.24 26.33
CA ARG A 759 -30.88 9.04 24.97
C ARG A 759 -29.83 8.46 24.02
N GLU A 760 -28.64 9.01 24.04
CA GLU A 760 -27.53 8.54 23.20
C GLU A 760 -27.09 7.12 23.61
N LEU A 761 -27.06 6.82 24.91
CA LEU A 761 -26.76 5.48 25.39
C LEU A 761 -27.78 4.45 24.90
N ALA A 762 -29.09 4.76 24.97
CA ALA A 762 -30.13 3.89 24.45
C ALA A 762 -29.96 3.65 22.92
N ILE A 763 -29.63 4.69 22.15
CA ILE A 763 -29.37 4.56 20.70
C ILE A 763 -28.13 3.67 20.47
N VAL A 764 -27.04 3.86 21.20
CA VAL A 764 -25.81 3.08 21.04
C VAL A 764 -26.02 1.61 21.43
N GLU A 765 -26.80 1.35 22.47
CA GLU A 765 -27.15 -0.03 22.87
C GLU A 765 -27.99 -0.72 21.78
N GLU A 766 -29.05 -0.08 21.29
CA GLU A 766 -29.90 -0.61 20.22
C GLU A 766 -29.13 -0.82 18.91
N LEU A 767 -28.32 0.17 18.53
CA LEU A 767 -27.44 0.09 17.36
C LEU A 767 -26.49 -1.12 17.45
N SER A 768 -25.87 -1.33 18.61
CA SER A 768 -24.96 -2.45 18.83
C SER A 768 -25.68 -3.81 18.74
N GLU A 769 -26.89 -3.94 19.32
CA GLU A 769 -27.68 -5.15 19.19
C GLU A 769 -28.06 -5.46 17.73
N ILE A 770 -28.37 -4.45 16.92
CA ILE A 770 -28.70 -4.62 15.50
C ILE A 770 -27.45 -5.02 14.71
N ILE A 771 -26.30 -4.41 14.99
CA ILE A 771 -25.02 -4.80 14.39
C ILE A 771 -24.71 -6.26 14.69
N ASP A 772 -24.88 -6.73 15.92
CA ASP A 772 -24.67 -8.13 16.30
C ASP A 772 -25.59 -9.08 15.52
N LYS A 773 -26.89 -8.74 15.41
CA LYS A 773 -27.84 -9.53 14.58
C LYS A 773 -27.40 -9.61 13.12
N ALA A 774 -26.87 -8.52 12.54
CA ALA A 774 -26.37 -8.52 11.18
C ALA A 774 -25.14 -9.42 10.99
N ARG A 775 -24.36 -9.63 12.04
CA ARG A 775 -23.17 -10.50 12.07
C ARG A 775 -23.49 -11.97 12.35
N GLU A 776 -24.69 -12.29 12.82
CA GLU A 776 -25.14 -13.65 13.19
C GLU A 776 -25.90 -14.37 12.08
N THR A 777 -26.04 -13.78 10.90
CA THR A 777 -26.76 -14.40 9.78
C THR A 777 -25.96 -14.29 8.46
N LEU A 778 -26.00 -15.36 7.65
CA LEU A 778 -25.48 -15.35 6.27
C LEU A 778 -26.52 -14.84 5.24
N LYS A 779 -27.77 -14.59 5.67
CA LYS A 779 -28.84 -14.18 4.77
C LYS A 779 -28.71 -12.69 4.45
N GLU A 780 -28.40 -12.40 3.21
CA GLU A 780 -28.17 -11.04 2.72
C GLU A 780 -29.35 -10.10 2.93
N ASP A 781 -30.58 -10.58 2.66
CA ASP A 781 -31.80 -9.76 2.84
C ASP A 781 -32.02 -9.37 4.30
N GLU A 782 -31.74 -10.27 5.26
CA GLU A 782 -31.83 -9.97 6.69
C GLU A 782 -30.75 -8.97 7.10
N ARG A 783 -29.51 -9.17 6.65
CA ARG A 783 -28.41 -8.22 6.92
C ARG A 783 -28.71 -6.84 6.36
N LYS A 784 -29.23 -6.76 5.13
CA LYS A 784 -29.61 -5.49 4.48
C LYS A 784 -30.65 -4.72 5.27
N ALA A 785 -31.65 -5.42 5.83
CA ALA A 785 -32.67 -4.81 6.67
C ALA A 785 -32.07 -4.26 7.98
N TYR A 786 -31.20 -5.04 8.65
CA TYR A 786 -30.51 -4.61 9.86
C TYR A 786 -29.61 -3.40 9.62
N TYR A 787 -28.85 -3.39 8.52
CA TYR A 787 -28.01 -2.23 8.21
C TYR A 787 -28.81 -0.96 7.90
N ALA A 788 -29.97 -1.09 7.24
CA ALA A 788 -30.82 0.08 7.00
C ALA A 788 -31.31 0.72 8.32
N GLU A 789 -31.71 -0.12 9.29
CA GLU A 789 -32.12 0.32 10.64
C GLU A 789 -30.94 0.90 11.43
N ALA A 790 -29.80 0.22 11.43
CA ALA A 790 -28.57 0.68 12.09
C ALA A 790 -28.10 2.06 11.58
N LEU A 791 -28.15 2.29 10.26
CA LEU A 791 -27.75 3.55 9.66
C LEU A 791 -28.66 4.72 10.06
N ASP A 792 -29.95 4.48 10.24
CA ASP A 792 -30.88 5.50 10.76
C ASP A 792 -30.55 5.84 12.24
N LEU A 793 -30.20 4.84 13.05
CA LEU A 793 -29.75 5.08 14.43
C LEU A 793 -28.43 5.88 14.51
N VAL A 794 -27.48 5.65 13.58
CA VAL A 794 -26.29 6.49 13.48
C VAL A 794 -26.66 7.94 13.17
N MET A 795 -27.62 8.18 12.28
CA MET A 795 -28.11 9.52 12.00
C MET A 795 -28.81 10.14 13.22
N ASP A 796 -29.60 9.36 13.96
CA ASP A 796 -30.26 9.83 15.20
C ASP A 796 -29.27 10.23 16.29
N LEU A 797 -28.14 9.54 16.37
CA LEU A 797 -27.05 9.86 17.31
C LEU A 797 -26.38 11.21 16.98
N ALA A 798 -26.52 11.70 15.76
CA ALA A 798 -25.99 12.97 15.28
C ALA A 798 -24.47 13.14 15.52
N VAL A 799 -23.69 12.12 15.21
CA VAL A 799 -22.21 12.15 15.31
C VAL A 799 -21.54 12.13 13.94
N GLU A 800 -22.23 11.69 12.91
CA GLU A 800 -21.73 11.65 11.53
C GLU A 800 -22.78 12.17 10.54
N LEU A 801 -22.35 13.05 9.63
CA LEU A 801 -23.15 13.53 8.50
C LEU A 801 -22.43 13.13 7.22
N PRO A 802 -22.90 12.14 6.45
CA PRO A 802 -22.34 11.82 5.14
C PRO A 802 -22.58 12.97 4.17
N THR A 803 -21.62 13.26 3.31
CA THR A 803 -21.64 14.48 2.48
C THR A 803 -21.62 14.17 0.99
N TYR A 804 -20.63 13.42 0.51
CA TYR A 804 -20.44 13.11 -0.90
C TYR A 804 -19.77 11.77 -1.10
N GLN A 805 -19.96 11.17 -2.25
CA GLN A 805 -19.16 10.07 -2.76
C GLN A 805 -18.59 10.46 -4.11
N ARG A 806 -17.24 10.52 -4.23
CA ARG A 806 -16.57 10.95 -5.45
C ARG A 806 -16.43 9.81 -6.46
N SER A 807 -15.99 10.15 -7.66
CA SER A 807 -15.56 9.18 -8.67
C SER A 807 -14.06 9.28 -8.92
N ASP A 808 -13.44 8.18 -9.31
CA ASP A 808 -12.14 8.14 -9.94
C ASP A 808 -12.28 8.26 -11.45
N LEU A 809 -11.31 8.89 -12.09
CA LEU A 809 -11.31 9.16 -13.52
C LEU A 809 -10.27 8.28 -14.19
N PHE A 810 -10.70 7.48 -15.17
CA PHE A 810 -9.82 6.65 -15.98
C PHE A 810 -9.79 7.19 -17.39
N ALA A 811 -8.62 7.53 -17.92
CA ALA A 811 -8.49 8.06 -19.26
C ALA A 811 -7.56 7.19 -20.10
N TYR A 812 -7.87 7.02 -21.37
CA TYR A 812 -7.18 6.07 -22.24
C TYR A 812 -7.10 6.54 -23.72
N ASN A 813 -6.14 5.93 -24.43
CA ASN A 813 -5.88 6.20 -25.83
C ASN A 813 -6.62 5.20 -26.72
N THR A 814 -7.73 5.61 -27.35
CA THR A 814 -8.57 4.78 -28.22
C THR A 814 -7.93 4.49 -29.59
N ASN A 815 -6.79 5.11 -29.92
CA ASN A 815 -6.01 4.72 -31.09
C ASN A 815 -5.17 3.44 -30.83
N ILE A 816 -4.93 3.13 -29.56
CA ILE A 816 -4.12 1.97 -29.12
C ILE A 816 -5.02 0.90 -28.53
N ILE A 817 -5.92 1.25 -27.60
CA ILE A 817 -6.81 0.31 -26.91
C ILE A 817 -8.10 0.16 -27.70
N ASP A 818 -8.54 -1.07 -27.92
CA ASP A 818 -9.89 -1.33 -28.42
C ASP A 818 -10.89 -1.17 -27.27
N GLU A 819 -11.52 0.00 -27.22
CA GLU A 819 -12.47 0.36 -26.17
C GLU A 819 -13.66 -0.60 -26.05
N SER A 820 -13.99 -1.34 -27.12
CA SER A 820 -15.07 -2.33 -27.08
C SER A 820 -14.73 -3.56 -26.24
N THR A 821 -13.47 -3.73 -25.86
CA THR A 821 -12.95 -4.81 -25.01
C THR A 821 -12.75 -4.38 -23.55
N LEU A 822 -12.94 -3.10 -23.25
CA LEU A 822 -12.97 -2.61 -21.88
C LEU A 822 -14.27 -3.01 -21.18
N THR A 823 -14.27 -2.99 -19.87
CA THR A 823 -15.49 -3.21 -19.08
C THR A 823 -16.61 -2.23 -19.54
N PRO A 824 -17.79 -2.73 -19.92
CA PRO A 824 -18.90 -1.87 -20.34
C PRO A 824 -19.28 -0.85 -19.27
N ALA A 825 -19.61 0.37 -19.67
CA ALA A 825 -19.94 1.45 -18.73
C ALA A 825 -21.03 1.09 -17.70
N ALA A 826 -21.99 0.22 -18.09
CA ALA A 826 -23.05 -0.25 -17.19
C ALA A 826 -22.58 -1.24 -16.11
N ASP A 827 -21.38 -1.81 -16.27
CA ASP A 827 -20.78 -2.79 -15.37
C ASP A 827 -19.61 -2.20 -14.56
N LEU A 828 -19.29 -0.92 -14.78
CA LEU A 828 -18.24 -0.23 -14.03
C LEU A 828 -18.68 0.02 -12.59
N THR A 829 -17.84 -0.46 -11.65
CA THR A 829 -18.00 -0.26 -10.22
C THR A 829 -16.62 -0.09 -9.57
N PRO A 830 -16.52 0.28 -8.29
CA PRO A 830 -15.23 0.30 -7.60
C PRO A 830 -14.49 -1.05 -7.58
N PHE A 831 -15.23 -2.14 -7.77
CA PHE A 831 -14.70 -3.51 -7.77
C PHE A 831 -14.49 -4.05 -9.18
N ASN A 832 -14.93 -3.34 -10.20
CA ASN A 832 -14.87 -3.75 -11.60
C ASN A 832 -14.54 -2.53 -12.47
N GLY A 833 -13.28 -2.13 -12.44
CA GLY A 833 -12.77 -0.99 -13.19
C GLY A 833 -12.71 -1.25 -14.69
N PRO A 834 -12.31 -0.26 -15.50
CA PRO A 834 -12.30 -0.38 -16.97
C PRO A 834 -11.45 -1.55 -17.51
N MET A 835 -10.41 -1.96 -16.79
CA MET A 835 -9.50 -3.06 -17.13
C MET A 835 -9.53 -4.20 -16.12
N ALA A 836 -10.65 -4.44 -15.45
CA ALA A 836 -10.75 -5.48 -14.41
C ALA A 836 -10.37 -6.88 -14.93
N LYS A 837 -10.69 -7.18 -16.19
CA LYS A 837 -10.27 -8.40 -16.88
C LYS A 837 -9.25 -8.07 -17.97
N LEU A 838 -8.08 -7.59 -17.57
CA LEU A 838 -7.03 -7.16 -18.50
C LEU A 838 -6.64 -8.23 -19.52
N TRP A 839 -6.80 -9.51 -19.21
CA TRP A 839 -6.55 -10.61 -20.15
C TRP A 839 -7.53 -10.66 -21.33
N GLU A 840 -8.72 -10.07 -21.20
CA GLU A 840 -9.72 -9.96 -22.28
C GLU A 840 -9.53 -8.70 -23.13
N VAL A 841 -8.78 -7.69 -22.63
CA VAL A 841 -8.52 -6.44 -23.33
C VAL A 841 -7.65 -6.68 -24.56
N SER A 842 -7.99 -6.03 -25.67
CA SER A 842 -7.23 -6.07 -26.90
C SER A 842 -6.76 -4.69 -27.33
N LEU A 843 -5.67 -4.66 -28.08
CA LEU A 843 -5.25 -3.46 -28.79
C LEU A 843 -6.02 -3.36 -30.13
N LYS A 844 -6.21 -2.12 -30.56
CA LYS A 844 -6.92 -1.80 -31.80
C LYS A 844 -6.07 -2.20 -33.00
N GLU A 845 -6.36 -3.36 -33.61
CA GLU A 845 -5.65 -3.82 -34.77
C GLU A 845 -5.77 -2.82 -35.93
N SER A 846 -4.65 -2.26 -36.36
CA SER A 846 -4.60 -1.47 -37.55
C SER A 846 -4.51 -2.41 -38.76
N ASN A 847 -5.58 -2.50 -39.56
CA ASN A 847 -5.54 -3.17 -40.85
C ASN A 847 -4.54 -2.46 -41.78
N GLY A 848 -3.30 -2.86 -41.70
CA GLY A 848 -2.24 -2.36 -42.55
C GLY A 848 -2.48 -2.79 -44.01
N THR A 849 -3.29 -2.03 -44.77
CA THR A 849 -3.23 -2.02 -46.21
C THR A 849 -2.03 -1.17 -46.66
N GLY A 850 -0.82 -1.67 -46.41
CA GLY A 850 0.39 -0.98 -46.86
C GLY A 850 1.57 -1.96 -46.89
N ALA A 851 2.12 -2.15 -48.06
CA ALA A 851 3.28 -3.00 -48.30
C ALA A 851 4.38 -2.82 -47.26
N SER A 852 4.91 -3.94 -46.78
CA SER A 852 6.05 -4.05 -45.89
C SER A 852 7.14 -2.97 -46.14
N ASN A 853 7.18 -1.95 -45.36
CA ASN A 853 8.21 -0.90 -45.40
C ASN A 853 9.52 -1.28 -44.67
N SER A 854 9.66 -2.53 -44.24
CA SER A 854 10.94 -3.04 -43.70
C SER A 854 12.08 -2.88 -44.72
N THR A 855 11.78 -2.98 -46.05
CA THR A 855 12.74 -2.75 -47.13
C THR A 855 13.13 -1.27 -47.23
N VAL A 856 12.22 -0.33 -46.97
CA VAL A 856 12.51 1.13 -47.04
C VAL A 856 13.33 1.57 -45.83
N VAL A 857 13.03 1.06 -44.61
CA VAL A 857 13.82 1.36 -43.40
C VAL A 857 15.24 0.79 -43.52
N ILE A 858 15.40 -0.43 -44.09
CA ILE A 858 16.72 -1.02 -44.33
C ILE A 858 17.46 -0.20 -45.42
N ILE A 859 16.79 0.27 -46.45
CA ILE A 859 17.41 1.11 -47.51
C ILE A 859 17.82 2.46 -46.93
N VAL A 860 17.02 3.09 -46.08
CA VAL A 860 17.36 4.35 -45.42
C VAL A 860 18.52 4.17 -44.42
N ILE A 861 18.55 3.13 -43.62
CA ILE A 861 19.67 2.81 -42.74
C ILE A 861 20.94 2.51 -43.54
N VAL A 862 20.87 1.75 -44.62
CA VAL A 862 22.01 1.46 -45.50
C VAL A 862 22.47 2.73 -46.20
N ALA A 863 21.56 3.63 -46.60
CA ALA A 863 21.93 4.92 -47.21
C ALA A 863 22.60 5.85 -46.16
N ILE A 864 22.11 5.91 -44.95
CA ILE A 864 22.73 6.69 -43.87
C ILE A 864 24.11 6.15 -43.48
N VAL A 865 24.26 4.83 -43.38
CA VAL A 865 25.55 4.17 -43.13
C VAL A 865 26.52 4.39 -44.29
N ALA A 866 26.04 4.34 -45.56
CA ALA A 866 26.85 4.64 -46.73
C ALA A 866 27.29 6.13 -46.77
N VAL A 867 26.42 7.08 -46.45
CA VAL A 867 26.74 8.51 -46.38
C VAL A 867 27.68 8.78 -45.19
N ALA A 868 27.50 8.16 -44.06
CA ALA A 868 28.42 8.27 -42.93
C ALA A 868 29.78 7.62 -43.26
N GLY A 869 29.78 6.46 -43.91
CA GLY A 869 31.01 5.81 -44.41
C GLY A 869 31.75 6.64 -45.43
N ALA A 870 31.05 7.26 -46.40
CA ALA A 870 31.61 8.20 -47.36
C ALA A 870 32.16 9.47 -46.69
N GLY A 871 31.45 10.03 -45.72
CA GLY A 871 31.91 11.19 -44.89
C GLY A 871 33.18 10.87 -44.12
N VAL A 872 33.30 9.69 -43.51
CA VAL A 872 34.51 9.22 -42.83
C VAL A 872 35.67 9.00 -43.82
N GLY A 873 35.38 8.42 -44.99
CA GLY A 873 36.35 8.22 -46.07
C GLY A 873 36.91 9.56 -46.58
N VAL A 874 36.04 10.56 -46.85
CA VAL A 874 36.46 11.91 -47.27
C VAL A 874 37.24 12.61 -46.15
N PHE A 875 36.86 12.45 -44.89
CA PHE A 875 37.60 12.98 -43.74
C PHE A 875 39.00 12.39 -43.63
N PHE A 876 39.19 11.09 -43.82
CA PHE A 876 40.50 10.45 -43.80
C PHE A 876 41.37 10.87 -45.01
N VAL A 877 40.77 11.04 -46.18
CA VAL A 877 41.47 11.55 -47.38
C VAL A 877 41.92 13.01 -47.18
N LEU A 878 41.06 13.87 -46.61
CA LEU A 878 41.38 15.28 -46.32
C LEU A 878 42.39 15.39 -45.18
N LYS A 879 42.35 14.50 -44.19
CA LYS A 879 43.33 14.42 -43.07
C LYS A 879 44.71 13.99 -43.56
N ASN A 880 44.75 13.02 -44.49
CA ASN A 880 46.01 12.57 -45.10
C ASN A 880 46.61 13.64 -46.08
N LYS A 881 45.76 14.41 -46.77
CA LYS A 881 46.22 15.56 -47.57
C LYS A 881 46.77 16.70 -46.64
N LYS A 882 46.14 16.97 -45.49
CA LYS A 882 46.64 17.96 -44.51
C LYS A 882 47.93 17.45 -43.81
N ALA A 883 48.09 16.17 -43.53
CA ALA A 883 49.30 15.58 -42.94
C ALA A 883 50.49 15.64 -43.94
N LYS A 884 50.25 15.40 -45.26
CA LYS A 884 51.27 15.55 -46.28
C LYS A 884 51.67 17.05 -46.52
N ALA A 885 50.75 18.00 -46.33
CA ALA A 885 51.03 19.42 -46.42
C ALA A 885 51.77 19.99 -45.19
N ALA A 886 51.60 19.37 -43.99
CA ALA A 886 52.27 19.76 -42.74
C ALA A 886 53.71 19.18 -42.63
N ALA A 887 53.98 18.07 -43.35
CA ALA A 887 55.34 17.49 -43.34
C ALA A 887 56.35 18.24 -44.26
N ALA A 888 55.87 19.23 -45.04
CA ALA A 888 56.75 19.99 -45.97
C ALA A 888 57.22 21.35 -45.43
N LYS A 889 56.95 21.69 -44.18
CA LYS A 889 57.39 22.92 -43.53
C LYS A 889 57.75 22.69 -42.07
N ALA A 890 58.98 22.28 -41.76
CA ALA A 890 59.58 22.49 -40.45
C ALA A 890 61.12 22.56 -40.61
N PRO A 891 61.73 23.63 -40.15
CA PRO A 891 63.13 23.58 -39.81
C PRO A 891 63.34 23.27 -38.34
N ALA A 892 64.49 22.55 -38.15
CA ALA A 892 64.93 22.09 -36.83
C ALA A 892 65.34 23.25 -35.91
N THR A 893 65.18 23.09 -34.60
CA THR A 893 66.21 23.22 -33.60
C THR A 893 65.73 23.27 -32.16
N THR A 894 66.36 22.45 -31.36
CA THR A 894 66.87 22.59 -29.98
C THR A 894 65.96 22.75 -28.80
N ALA A 895 66.09 21.77 -27.89
CA ALA A 895 65.85 21.86 -26.45
C ALA A 895 66.84 22.76 -25.75
N PRO A 896 66.63 23.28 -24.55
CA PRO A 896 66.84 22.51 -23.33
C PRO A 896 65.92 22.87 -22.12
N LYS A 897 65.84 21.90 -21.23
CA LYS A 897 65.91 21.83 -19.74
C LYS A 897 65.52 22.98 -18.80
N ALA A 898 64.80 22.56 -17.77
CA ALA A 898 65.08 22.72 -16.31
C ALA A 898 64.23 23.72 -15.52
N THR A 899 63.53 23.11 -14.54
CA THR A 899 63.62 23.29 -13.07
C THR A 899 62.99 24.51 -12.38
N ALA A 900 62.42 24.11 -11.23
CA ALA A 900 62.28 24.81 -9.92
C ALA A 900 61.00 25.58 -9.69
N GLU A 901 60.15 25.10 -8.79
CA GLU A 901 60.16 25.19 -7.30
C GLU A 901 59.59 26.51 -6.73
N VAL A 902 58.58 26.32 -5.85
CA VAL A 902 58.36 26.96 -4.52
C VAL A 902 57.82 28.38 -4.48
N LYS A 903 56.67 28.62 -3.86
CA LYS A 903 56.43 28.85 -2.45
C LYS A 903 54.96 29.27 -2.14
N LEU A 904 54.57 28.84 -0.99
CA LEU A 904 53.47 29.29 -0.12
C LEU A 904 53.53 30.81 0.17
N GLU A 905 52.37 31.40 0.41
CA GLU A 905 52.15 32.24 1.60
C GLU A 905 50.65 32.37 1.93
N GLU A 906 50.42 32.13 3.24
CA GLU A 906 49.25 32.38 4.03
C GLU A 906 48.88 33.86 4.08
N GLU A 907 47.62 34.22 4.23
CA GLU A 907 47.25 35.08 5.36
C GLU A 907 45.73 35.02 5.63
N ALA A 908 45.48 34.83 6.91
CA ALA A 908 44.18 34.85 7.56
C ALA A 908 43.68 36.30 7.77
N THR A 909 42.39 36.46 7.87
CA THR A 909 41.72 37.25 8.95
C THR A 909 40.20 37.08 8.92
N THR A 910 39.66 36.62 10.04
CA THR A 910 38.30 36.84 10.58
C THR A 910 38.26 38.19 11.30
N PRO A 911 37.14 38.66 11.94
CA PRO A 911 35.71 38.35 11.86
C PRO A 911 34.82 39.64 11.83
N GLU A 912 33.52 39.55 11.82
CA GLU A 912 32.57 40.22 12.76
C GLU A 912 31.11 40.09 12.32
N GLU A 913 30.36 39.66 13.27
CA GLU A 913 28.99 39.75 13.70
C GLU A 913 28.13 40.95 13.18
N GLU A 914 26.87 40.71 12.99
CA GLU A 914 25.68 41.28 13.69
C GLU A 914 24.41 40.92 12.93
N ASN A 915 23.55 40.17 13.51
CA ASN A 915 22.26 40.43 14.25
C ASN A 915 21.11 41.09 13.45
N ASN A 916 19.94 40.46 13.70
CA ASN A 916 18.53 40.97 13.64
C ASN A 916 17.84 40.93 12.25
N ASP A 917 16.71 40.22 12.05
CA ASP A 917 15.49 40.01 12.89
C ASP A 917 14.88 38.64 12.59
#